data_b119dc7dbadf2c73ab9fdf8ff2f796fe
#
_entry.id   b119dc7dbadf2c73ab9fdf8ff2f796fe
#
_cell.length_a   1.000
_cell.length_b   1.000
_cell.length_c   1.000
_cell.angle_alpha   90.00
_cell.angle_beta   90.00
_cell.angle_gamma   90.00
#
_symmetry.space_group_name_H-M   'P 1'
#
loop_
_entity.id
_entity.type
_entity.pdbx_description
1 polymer ?
#
loop_
_entity_poly.entity_id
_entity_poly.type
_entity_poly.pdbx_seq_one_letter_code
_entity_poly.pdbx_strand_id
1 'polypeptide(L)'
;DGLATDGYQSMGYSIRYEAGIFKQKLVDGWQTELPDFWLPGGDVWLVPREERSVEVKFEGHVEESWDGDYHSVEQKDCNTVTAVPYDMYVSGKGQGVSRLRLWASVKPSLDMSLFNQGEYMRAMEQSAMAEAISKILYPADNSPEGKSLRLRQQYFLVSASIQDIIRRHLTEYSTLDNLPEKIAIHINDTHPTMAIPELMRIMLDECGYGWDDAWNIVTKTVAYTNHTVMKEALECWSEELYKRLLPRLYEITKEIDNRFRAYVWCTTHDADKVERMAIISGGVVRMANLCVAGSHSVNGVSALHSEILKETVFSDFYSITPDKFKNVTNGIAFRRWICQSNPLLTDYITKLIGSDFITKSNELLKLREYKDDKKVLADFMAIKRQNKERFAKIVKKRNGIDINPDSIFDVQVKRLHEYKRQSLNILNIIAEYQMLKANPNADFVPRTYIFASKAAPGYFMAKKTIQLIDAISNVINNDKDVNDKLKVVFMEEYNVSLAEVLMPAADFSEQISLAGTEASGTGNMKLMLNGAVTLGTLDGANVEIANAVGDDNIIIFGLKTPEVEQLKQRGYHPMDYINNNRVLKDVIDFINAGIDGKTFGEFTSSLMNVDPYMALADFADYQKAQQLSAEIYKDKERFAKMSLMNISGAGIFSADRAITEYAENIWHTKPVAFPQEKSAPAPKKEAAAKKPAAKKAKAEKSAKAAK
;
A
#
# COMPACT_ATOMS: atom_id res chain seq x y z
N ASP A 1 -8.91 1.60 -11.93
CA ASP A 1 -10.34 1.27 -11.94
C ASP A 1 -11.17 2.51 -11.64
N GLY A 2 -11.02 3.20 -10.47
CA GLY A 2 -11.81 4.37 -10.10
C GLY A 2 -11.72 5.51 -11.14
N LEU A 3 -10.51 5.92 -11.52
CA LEU A 3 -10.32 6.97 -12.53
C LEU A 3 -11.03 6.64 -13.87
N ALA A 4 -10.94 5.39 -14.31
CA ALA A 4 -11.64 4.94 -15.50
C ALA A 4 -13.17 4.92 -15.31
N THR A 5 -13.66 4.55 -14.12
CA THR A 5 -15.09 4.56 -13.77
C THR A 5 -15.67 5.97 -13.81
N ASP A 6 -14.95 6.94 -13.26
CA ASP A 6 -15.39 8.33 -13.14
C ASP A 6 -15.06 9.18 -14.37
N GLY A 7 -14.42 8.59 -15.38
CA GLY A 7 -14.14 9.24 -16.66
C GLY A 7 -12.92 10.17 -16.68
N TYR A 8 -12.03 10.05 -15.70
CA TYR A 8 -10.78 10.81 -15.71
C TYR A 8 -9.77 10.19 -16.68
N GLN A 9 -9.14 11.02 -17.49
CA GLN A 9 -8.00 10.58 -18.30
C GLN A 9 -6.79 10.39 -17.40
N SER A 10 -6.26 9.17 -17.40
CA SER A 10 -5.14 8.83 -16.54
C SER A 10 -4.25 7.76 -17.15
N MET A 11 -2.98 7.80 -16.76
CA MET A 11 -2.00 6.77 -17.08
C MET A 11 -1.14 6.49 -15.87
N GLY A 12 -1.04 5.23 -15.48
CA GLY A 12 -0.11 4.78 -14.45
C GLY A 12 1.19 4.28 -15.08
N TYR A 13 2.31 4.44 -14.37
CA TYR A 13 3.62 3.93 -14.76
C TYR A 13 4.20 3.06 -13.65
N SER A 14 4.82 1.95 -14.02
CA SER A 14 5.50 1.05 -13.10
C SER A 14 6.56 0.22 -13.83
N ILE A 15 7.24 -0.67 -13.11
CA ILE A 15 8.20 -1.62 -13.66
C ILE A 15 7.47 -2.94 -13.95
N ARG A 16 7.76 -3.56 -15.09
CA ARG A 16 7.35 -4.92 -15.42
C ARG A 16 8.31 -5.91 -14.76
N TYR A 17 8.12 -6.15 -13.47
CA TYR A 17 8.94 -7.12 -12.76
C TYR A 17 8.49 -8.56 -13.05
N GLU A 18 9.45 -9.47 -13.13
CA GLU A 18 9.20 -10.91 -13.38
C GLU A 18 8.99 -11.67 -12.07
N ALA A 19 9.78 -11.34 -11.07
CA ALA A 19 9.67 -11.88 -9.73
C ALA A 19 9.13 -10.80 -8.77
N GLY A 20 8.05 -11.12 -8.07
CA GLY A 20 7.47 -10.30 -7.02
C GLY A 20 8.36 -10.21 -5.78
N ILE A 21 7.79 -9.69 -4.67
CA ILE A 21 8.56 -9.53 -3.43
C ILE A 21 9.21 -10.84 -3.01
N PHE A 22 8.47 -11.88 -2.77
CA PHE A 22 8.88 -13.28 -2.57
C PHE A 22 7.65 -14.12 -2.19
N LYS A 23 7.74 -15.46 -2.37
CA LYS A 23 6.84 -16.41 -1.71
C LYS A 23 7.35 -16.70 -0.31
N GLN A 24 6.47 -16.60 0.67
CA GLN A 24 6.81 -16.92 2.06
C GLN A 24 6.54 -18.38 2.34
N LYS A 25 7.52 -19.04 2.97
CA LYS A 25 7.40 -20.36 3.58
C LYS A 25 7.97 -20.32 4.98
N LEU A 26 7.29 -20.94 5.94
CA LEU A 26 7.85 -21.17 7.26
C LEU A 26 8.55 -22.53 7.29
N VAL A 27 9.82 -22.52 7.68
CA VAL A 27 10.63 -23.73 7.94
C VAL A 27 11.03 -23.67 9.40
N ASP A 28 10.51 -24.57 10.19
CA ASP A 28 10.68 -24.57 11.65
C ASP A 28 10.26 -23.24 12.30
N GLY A 29 9.15 -22.68 11.82
CA GLY A 29 8.62 -21.39 12.25
C GLY A 29 9.36 -20.17 11.72
N TRP A 30 10.54 -20.35 11.09
CA TRP A 30 11.33 -19.25 10.54
C TRP A 30 10.93 -18.91 9.10
N GLN A 31 10.72 -17.62 8.83
CA GLN A 31 10.40 -17.18 7.47
C GLN A 31 11.55 -17.43 6.51
N THR A 32 11.25 -18.18 5.46
CA THR A 32 12.12 -18.42 4.30
C THR A 32 11.50 -17.79 3.06
N GLU A 33 12.31 -17.11 2.28
CA GLU A 33 11.92 -16.44 1.06
C GLU A 33 12.21 -17.31 -0.16
N LEU A 34 11.18 -17.56 -0.98
CA LEU A 34 11.28 -18.26 -2.24
C LEU A 34 10.96 -17.32 -3.40
N PRO A 35 11.54 -17.53 -4.58
CA PRO A 35 11.21 -16.71 -5.75
C PRO A 35 9.72 -16.76 -6.10
N ASP A 36 9.13 -15.58 -6.35
CA ASP A 36 7.74 -15.45 -6.78
C ASP A 36 7.67 -15.06 -8.27
N PHE A 37 7.90 -16.01 -9.17
CA PHE A 37 7.75 -15.81 -10.61
C PHE A 37 6.27 -15.86 -10.99
N TRP A 38 5.61 -14.71 -10.94
CA TRP A 38 4.17 -14.58 -11.22
C TRP A 38 3.86 -14.24 -12.68
N LEU A 39 4.81 -13.61 -13.39
CA LEU A 39 4.61 -12.99 -14.68
C LEU A 39 4.19 -13.97 -15.81
N PRO A 40 4.75 -15.20 -15.91
CA PRO A 40 4.35 -16.12 -16.99
C PRO A 40 2.86 -16.42 -17.05
N GLY A 41 2.16 -16.37 -15.91
CA GLY A 41 0.69 -16.51 -15.84
C GLY A 41 -0.08 -15.23 -16.12
N GLY A 42 0.57 -14.07 -16.05
CA GLY A 42 -0.05 -12.73 -16.19
C GLY A 42 0.23 -12.04 -17.53
N ASP A 43 1.06 -12.61 -18.36
CA ASP A 43 1.56 -11.98 -19.60
C ASP A 43 0.45 -11.71 -20.62
N VAL A 44 -0.62 -12.49 -20.60
CA VAL A 44 -1.81 -12.33 -21.46
C VAL A 44 -2.48 -10.95 -21.35
N TRP A 45 -2.30 -10.27 -20.23
CA TRP A 45 -2.86 -8.93 -19.99
C TRP A 45 -1.97 -7.79 -20.47
N LEU A 46 -0.75 -8.07 -20.90
CA LEU A 46 0.27 -7.10 -21.25
C LEU A 46 0.49 -7.05 -22.77
N VAL A 47 0.31 -5.87 -23.34
CA VAL A 47 0.52 -5.62 -24.77
C VAL A 47 1.87 -4.92 -24.95
N PRO A 48 2.89 -5.54 -25.56
CA PRO A 48 4.16 -4.89 -25.84
C PRO A 48 3.98 -3.75 -26.85
N ARG A 49 4.72 -2.68 -26.65
CA ARG A 49 4.72 -1.48 -27.49
C ARG A 49 6.16 -1.11 -27.85
N GLU A 50 6.82 -2.00 -28.55
CA GLU A 50 8.25 -1.87 -28.90
C GLU A 50 8.57 -0.57 -29.64
N GLU A 51 7.64 -0.08 -30.46
CA GLU A 51 7.73 1.20 -31.17
C GLU A 51 7.74 2.43 -30.26
N ARG A 52 7.48 2.24 -28.97
CA ARG A 52 7.50 3.27 -27.91
C ARG A 52 8.66 3.12 -26.96
N SER A 53 9.64 2.27 -27.27
CA SER A 53 10.83 2.09 -26.48
C SER A 53 11.64 3.37 -26.38
N VAL A 54 12.34 3.54 -25.26
CA VAL A 54 13.22 4.66 -25.00
C VAL A 54 14.52 4.17 -24.37
N GLU A 55 15.57 4.95 -24.49
CA GLU A 55 16.88 4.69 -23.88
C GLU A 55 16.99 5.37 -22.53
N VAL A 56 17.56 4.66 -21.55
CA VAL A 56 17.91 5.18 -20.23
C VAL A 56 19.40 5.03 -20.02
N LYS A 57 20.05 6.12 -19.68
CA LYS A 57 21.52 6.22 -19.53
C LYS A 57 21.92 6.23 -18.08
N PHE A 58 22.95 5.45 -17.76
CA PHE A 58 23.57 5.39 -16.43
C PHE A 58 25.08 5.60 -16.56
N GLU A 59 25.71 6.11 -15.50
CA GLU A 59 27.17 6.25 -15.41
C GLU A 59 27.75 7.19 -16.47
N GLY A 60 29.03 7.03 -16.80
CA GLY A 60 29.72 7.90 -17.73
C GLY A 60 30.09 9.25 -17.11
N HIS A 61 30.26 10.26 -17.98
CA HIS A 61 30.57 11.60 -17.58
C HIS A 61 29.85 12.63 -18.46
N VAL A 62 29.76 13.86 -17.97
CA VAL A 62 29.08 14.96 -18.67
C VAL A 62 30.14 15.76 -19.44
N GLU A 63 29.90 16.00 -20.73
CA GLU A 63 30.64 16.96 -21.54
C GLU A 63 29.73 18.13 -21.90
N GLU A 64 30.23 19.33 -21.67
CA GLU A 64 29.57 20.58 -22.05
C GLU A 64 30.29 21.24 -23.20
N SER A 65 29.54 21.77 -24.15
CA SER A 65 30.10 22.54 -25.26
C SER A 65 29.26 23.79 -25.55
N TRP A 66 29.91 24.82 -26.06
CA TRP A 66 29.27 26.09 -26.40
C TRP A 66 29.51 26.38 -27.88
N ASP A 67 28.46 26.66 -28.62
CA ASP A 67 28.56 27.18 -29.99
C ASP A 67 27.81 28.52 -30.04
N GLY A 68 28.59 29.60 -29.91
CA GLY A 68 28.03 30.92 -29.68
C GLY A 68 27.30 30.98 -28.33
N ASP A 69 26.04 31.35 -28.35
CA ASP A 69 25.17 31.38 -27.16
C ASP A 69 24.44 30.04 -26.90
N TYR A 70 24.66 29.03 -27.76
CA TYR A 70 24.04 27.72 -27.62
C TYR A 70 24.88 26.81 -26.72
N HIS A 71 24.27 26.40 -25.59
CA HIS A 71 24.84 25.46 -24.65
C HIS A 71 24.34 24.04 -24.96
N SER A 72 25.23 23.11 -25.18
CA SER A 72 24.94 21.69 -25.41
C SER A 72 25.58 20.85 -24.32
N VAL A 73 24.82 19.94 -23.79
CA VAL A 73 25.24 18.99 -22.74
C VAL A 73 25.05 17.58 -23.25
N GLU A 74 26.11 16.76 -23.21
CA GLU A 74 26.08 15.37 -23.64
C GLU A 74 26.65 14.46 -22.53
N GLN A 75 25.94 13.36 -22.22
CA GLN A 75 26.46 12.31 -21.34
C GLN A 75 27.14 11.24 -22.17
N LYS A 76 28.49 11.11 -22.01
CA LYS A 76 29.34 10.17 -22.74
C LYS A 76 29.77 8.98 -21.90
N ASP A 77 30.26 7.94 -22.60
CA ASP A 77 30.73 6.68 -22.00
C ASP A 77 29.70 6.05 -21.02
N CYS A 78 28.43 6.27 -21.29
CA CYS A 78 27.36 5.83 -20.46
C CYS A 78 26.94 4.37 -20.74
N ASN A 79 26.45 3.71 -19.70
CA ASN A 79 25.80 2.41 -19.81
C ASN A 79 24.32 2.62 -20.16
N THR A 80 23.94 2.29 -21.39
CA THR A 80 22.58 2.49 -21.89
C THR A 80 21.77 1.20 -21.82
N VAL A 81 20.54 1.27 -21.31
CA VAL A 81 19.56 0.21 -21.37
C VAL A 81 18.32 0.67 -22.13
N THR A 82 17.64 -0.24 -22.79
CA THR A 82 16.37 0.05 -23.47
C THR A 82 15.20 -0.25 -22.53
N ALA A 83 14.34 0.73 -22.31
CA ALA A 83 13.07 0.56 -21.63
C ALA A 83 11.98 0.24 -22.66
N VAL A 84 11.45 -0.99 -22.61
CA VAL A 84 10.38 -1.45 -23.49
C VAL A 84 9.07 -1.39 -22.72
N PRO A 85 8.06 -0.64 -23.18
CA PRO A 85 6.79 -0.53 -22.48
C PRO A 85 5.83 -1.67 -22.82
N TYR A 86 5.10 -2.11 -21.80
CA TYR A 86 3.99 -3.04 -21.89
C TYR A 86 2.74 -2.37 -21.32
N ASP A 87 1.68 -2.29 -22.12
CA ASP A 87 0.44 -1.65 -21.72
C ASP A 87 -0.57 -2.67 -21.18
N MET A 88 -1.08 -2.44 -19.99
CA MET A 88 -2.25 -3.10 -19.44
C MET A 88 -3.43 -2.12 -19.44
N TYR A 89 -4.53 -2.51 -20.05
CA TYR A 89 -5.74 -1.71 -20.11
C TYR A 89 -6.63 -2.03 -18.90
N VAL A 90 -7.04 -0.99 -18.19
CA VAL A 90 -7.88 -1.09 -17.01
C VAL A 90 -9.23 -0.44 -17.29
N SER A 91 -10.25 -1.26 -17.50
CA SER A 91 -11.62 -0.79 -17.71
C SER A 91 -12.27 -0.43 -16.39
N GLY A 92 -13.05 0.67 -16.39
CA GLY A 92 -13.92 1.05 -15.29
C GLY A 92 -15.35 0.48 -15.44
N LYS A 93 -16.20 0.81 -14.49
CA LYS A 93 -17.65 0.58 -14.62
C LYS A 93 -18.22 1.64 -15.56
N GLY A 94 -18.39 1.32 -16.82
CA GLY A 94 -18.85 2.26 -17.84
C GLY A 94 -17.97 2.19 -19.08
N GLN A 95 -17.76 3.33 -19.74
CA GLN A 95 -17.03 3.43 -21.00
C GLN A 95 -15.55 3.81 -20.85
N GLY A 96 -15.11 4.17 -19.63
CA GLY A 96 -13.76 4.64 -19.37
C GLY A 96 -12.74 3.50 -19.36
N VAL A 97 -11.57 3.77 -19.95
CA VAL A 97 -10.40 2.87 -19.93
C VAL A 97 -9.17 3.69 -19.58
N SER A 98 -8.51 3.31 -18.48
CA SER A 98 -7.19 3.81 -18.11
C SER A 98 -6.10 2.86 -18.61
N ARG A 99 -4.87 3.36 -18.67
CA ARG A 99 -3.71 2.56 -19.06
C ARG A 99 -2.72 2.50 -17.90
N LEU A 100 -2.20 1.31 -17.65
CA LEU A 100 -1.03 1.10 -16.81
C LEU A 100 0.11 0.63 -17.71
N ARG A 101 1.16 1.44 -17.81
CA ARG A 101 2.37 1.15 -18.60
C ARG A 101 3.46 0.59 -17.70
N LEU A 102 3.91 -0.61 -18.01
CA LEU A 102 4.95 -1.32 -17.28
C LEU A 102 6.23 -1.36 -18.13
N TRP A 103 7.33 -0.90 -17.57
CA TRP A 103 8.61 -0.85 -18.27
C TRP A 103 9.45 -2.11 -18.00
N ALA A 104 9.86 -2.79 -19.07
CA ALA A 104 10.87 -3.85 -19.03
C ALA A 104 12.22 -3.30 -19.47
N SER A 105 13.27 -3.60 -18.70
CA SER A 105 14.65 -3.24 -19.03
C SER A 105 15.28 -4.36 -19.85
N VAL A 106 15.76 -4.03 -21.02
CA VAL A 106 16.49 -4.95 -21.90
C VAL A 106 17.76 -4.29 -22.42
N LYS A 107 18.79 -5.08 -22.72
CA LYS A 107 19.91 -4.58 -23.50
C LYS A 107 19.56 -4.68 -24.99
N PRO A 108 19.78 -3.62 -25.79
CA PRO A 108 19.33 -3.59 -27.20
C PRO A 108 19.94 -4.67 -28.06
N SER A 109 21.16 -5.10 -27.74
CA SER A 109 21.83 -6.19 -28.44
C SER A 109 22.93 -6.78 -27.57
N LEU A 110 23.23 -8.06 -27.77
CA LEU A 110 24.46 -8.66 -27.27
C LEU A 110 25.64 -7.90 -27.91
N ASP A 111 26.63 -7.52 -27.08
CA ASP A 111 27.82 -6.87 -27.62
C ASP A 111 28.61 -7.88 -28.49
N MET A 112 28.33 -7.83 -29.78
CA MET A 112 28.97 -8.73 -30.75
C MET A 112 30.48 -8.48 -30.88
N SER A 113 30.98 -7.30 -30.50
CA SER A 113 32.40 -7.02 -30.45
C SER A 113 33.08 -7.85 -29.37
N LEU A 114 32.56 -7.81 -28.15
CA LEU A 114 33.02 -8.65 -27.05
C LEU A 114 32.82 -10.14 -27.37
N PHE A 115 31.66 -10.48 -27.94
CA PHE A 115 31.39 -11.87 -28.33
C PHE A 115 32.41 -12.40 -29.34
N ASN A 116 32.72 -11.63 -30.42
CA ASN A 116 33.69 -12.01 -31.44
C ASN A 116 35.15 -12.01 -30.93
N GLN A 117 35.44 -11.29 -29.83
CA GLN A 117 36.74 -11.34 -29.14
C GLN A 117 36.89 -12.53 -28.19
N GLY A 118 35.82 -13.36 -28.06
CA GLY A 118 35.78 -14.49 -27.15
C GLY A 118 35.44 -14.13 -25.68
N GLU A 119 35.08 -12.87 -25.40
CA GLU A 119 34.67 -12.39 -24.08
C GLU A 119 33.17 -12.65 -23.82
N TYR A 120 32.72 -13.92 -24.02
CA TYR A 120 31.32 -14.30 -23.95
C TYR A 120 30.69 -13.99 -22.60
N MET A 121 31.41 -14.27 -21.50
CA MET A 121 30.90 -14.04 -20.15
C MET A 121 30.66 -12.55 -19.89
N ARG A 122 31.55 -11.69 -20.34
CA ARG A 122 31.43 -10.24 -20.17
C ARG A 122 30.26 -9.68 -20.98
N ALA A 123 30.06 -10.16 -22.21
CA ALA A 123 28.91 -9.77 -23.04
C ALA A 123 27.58 -10.21 -22.39
N MET A 124 27.52 -11.43 -21.84
CA MET A 124 26.35 -11.94 -21.12
C MET A 124 26.10 -11.22 -19.80
N GLU A 125 27.15 -10.92 -19.04
CA GLU A 125 27.07 -10.21 -17.75
C GLU A 125 26.46 -8.83 -17.94
N GLN A 126 26.85 -8.08 -18.95
CA GLN A 126 26.27 -6.79 -19.28
C GLN A 126 24.77 -6.90 -19.62
N SER A 127 24.36 -7.92 -20.35
CA SER A 127 22.95 -8.18 -20.64
C SER A 127 22.18 -8.54 -19.37
N ALA A 128 22.72 -9.42 -18.54
CA ALA A 128 22.10 -9.82 -17.28
C ALA A 128 21.95 -8.65 -16.29
N MET A 129 22.93 -7.74 -16.23
CA MET A 129 22.83 -6.53 -15.41
C MET A 129 21.74 -5.56 -15.90
N ALA A 130 21.60 -5.40 -17.22
CA ALA A 130 20.52 -4.59 -17.78
C ALA A 130 19.13 -5.20 -17.46
N GLU A 131 18.96 -6.51 -17.64
CA GLU A 131 17.72 -7.20 -17.33
C GLU A 131 17.39 -7.19 -15.83
N ALA A 132 18.40 -7.24 -14.95
CA ALA A 132 18.21 -7.24 -13.49
C ALA A 132 17.44 -6.02 -13.00
N ILE A 133 17.52 -4.87 -13.71
CA ILE A 133 16.83 -3.63 -13.35
C ILE A 133 15.32 -3.83 -13.24
N SER A 134 14.72 -4.61 -14.14
CA SER A 134 13.27 -4.89 -14.08
C SER A 134 12.92 -6.30 -13.60
N LYS A 135 13.91 -7.15 -13.29
CA LYS A 135 13.66 -8.57 -13.03
C LYS A 135 13.05 -8.86 -11.67
N ILE A 136 13.58 -8.23 -10.63
CA ILE A 136 13.20 -8.49 -9.22
C ILE A 136 12.71 -7.20 -8.57
N LEU A 137 11.50 -7.23 -8.03
CA LEU A 137 10.94 -6.10 -7.29
C LEU A 137 11.58 -6.02 -5.89
N TYR A 138 11.97 -4.80 -5.47
CA TYR A 138 12.56 -4.51 -4.16
C TYR A 138 13.74 -5.43 -3.80
N PRO A 139 14.88 -5.33 -4.50
CA PRO A 139 16.09 -6.01 -4.08
C PRO A 139 16.48 -5.58 -2.66
N ALA A 140 17.13 -6.48 -1.94
CA ALA A 140 17.67 -6.14 -0.62
C ALA A 140 18.70 -5.01 -0.76
N ASP A 141 18.53 -3.95 0.01
CA ASP A 141 19.35 -2.71 -0.03
C ASP A 141 20.31 -2.57 1.17
N ASN A 142 20.65 -3.68 1.78
CA ASN A 142 21.61 -3.77 2.88
C ASN A 142 23.08 -3.90 2.39
N SER A 143 23.29 -4.01 1.08
CA SER A 143 24.63 -4.04 0.46
C SER A 143 24.78 -2.87 -0.54
N PRO A 144 26.02 -2.49 -0.89
CA PRO A 144 26.27 -1.49 -1.92
C PRO A 144 25.66 -1.84 -3.28
N GLU A 145 25.70 -3.12 -3.67
CA GLU A 145 25.16 -3.63 -4.93
C GLU A 145 23.64 -3.53 -4.93
N GLY A 146 22.99 -3.92 -3.83
CA GLY A 146 21.53 -3.81 -3.67
C GLY A 146 21.06 -2.36 -3.70
N LYS A 147 21.76 -1.44 -3.03
CA LYS A 147 21.49 0.00 -3.11
C LYS A 147 21.66 0.53 -4.54
N SER A 148 22.72 0.13 -5.22
CA SER A 148 22.95 0.51 -6.63
C SER A 148 21.83 0.03 -7.53
N LEU A 149 21.42 -1.23 -7.41
CA LEU A 149 20.32 -1.79 -8.20
C LEU A 149 18.99 -1.07 -7.91
N ARG A 150 18.69 -0.78 -6.64
CA ARG A 150 17.47 -0.07 -6.27
C ARG A 150 17.42 1.36 -6.83
N LEU A 151 18.54 2.10 -6.77
CA LEU A 151 18.63 3.43 -7.38
C LEU A 151 18.46 3.37 -8.91
N ARG A 152 19.06 2.36 -9.57
CA ARG A 152 18.88 2.12 -11.01
C ARG A 152 17.41 1.84 -11.35
N GLN A 153 16.71 1.04 -10.56
CA GLN A 153 15.28 0.75 -10.76
C GLN A 153 14.43 2.02 -10.69
N GLN A 154 14.68 2.87 -9.70
CA GLN A 154 13.94 4.12 -9.54
C GLN A 154 14.18 5.07 -10.72
N TYR A 155 15.43 5.28 -11.11
CA TYR A 155 15.74 6.15 -12.24
C TYR A 155 15.26 5.57 -13.57
N PHE A 156 15.37 4.26 -13.76
CA PHE A 156 14.83 3.58 -14.95
C PHE A 156 13.34 3.85 -15.13
N LEU A 157 12.54 3.64 -14.07
CA LEU A 157 11.11 3.93 -14.09
C LEU A 157 10.84 5.39 -14.43
N VAL A 158 11.54 6.30 -13.76
CA VAL A 158 11.34 7.74 -13.89
C VAL A 158 11.71 8.23 -15.29
N SER A 159 12.94 7.94 -15.75
CA SER A 159 13.43 8.42 -17.04
C SER A 159 12.56 7.92 -18.19
N ALA A 160 12.23 6.62 -18.21
CA ALA A 160 11.36 6.06 -19.23
C ALA A 160 9.96 6.71 -19.24
N SER A 161 9.41 6.96 -18.05
CA SER A 161 8.06 7.53 -17.92
C SER A 161 8.01 9.01 -18.32
N ILE A 162 8.98 9.81 -17.87
CA ILE A 162 9.04 11.24 -18.21
C ILE A 162 9.28 11.44 -19.71
N GLN A 163 10.19 10.68 -20.32
CA GLN A 163 10.39 10.69 -21.77
C GLN A 163 9.10 10.37 -22.53
N ASP A 164 8.33 9.37 -22.09
CA ASP A 164 7.06 9.04 -22.71
C ASP A 164 6.00 10.15 -22.57
N ILE A 165 5.90 10.76 -21.39
CA ILE A 165 5.00 11.87 -21.12
C ILE A 165 5.31 13.05 -22.03
N ILE A 166 6.57 13.48 -22.08
CA ILE A 166 7.01 14.63 -22.88
C ILE A 166 6.82 14.35 -24.38
N ARG A 167 7.23 13.18 -24.88
CA ARG A 167 7.04 12.78 -26.27
C ARG A 167 5.54 12.83 -26.68
N ARG A 168 4.66 12.34 -25.82
CA ARG A 168 3.21 12.37 -26.08
C ARG A 168 2.68 13.79 -26.07
N HIS A 169 3.13 14.62 -25.12
CA HIS A 169 2.73 16.02 -25.04
C HIS A 169 3.18 16.78 -26.31
N LEU A 170 4.43 16.66 -26.72
CA LEU A 170 4.98 17.34 -27.89
C LEU A 170 4.39 16.83 -29.22
N THR A 171 3.81 15.62 -29.25
CA THR A 171 3.06 15.14 -30.43
C THR A 171 1.76 15.90 -30.63
N GLU A 172 1.16 16.40 -29.56
CA GLU A 172 -0.11 17.13 -29.57
C GLU A 172 0.10 18.66 -29.52
N TYR A 173 1.06 19.09 -28.71
CA TYR A 173 1.39 20.51 -28.49
C TYR A 173 2.87 20.74 -28.85
N SER A 174 3.18 21.68 -29.68
CA SER A 174 4.57 21.95 -30.12
C SER A 174 5.42 22.71 -29.08
N THR A 175 4.98 22.83 -27.84
CA THR A 175 5.63 23.53 -26.73
C THR A 175 5.42 22.80 -25.41
N LEU A 176 6.31 23.04 -24.44
CA LEU A 176 6.13 22.60 -23.04
C LEU A 176 5.62 23.71 -22.12
N ASP A 177 5.44 24.94 -22.62
CA ASP A 177 4.98 26.07 -21.81
C ASP A 177 3.60 25.80 -21.16
N ASN A 178 2.76 25.07 -21.87
CA ASN A 178 1.42 24.70 -21.41
C ASN A 178 1.38 23.34 -20.66
N LEU A 179 2.53 22.75 -20.35
CA LEU A 179 2.58 21.44 -19.68
C LEU A 179 1.78 21.43 -18.36
N PRO A 180 1.91 22.46 -17.47
CA PRO A 180 1.16 22.49 -16.22
C PRO A 180 -0.36 22.56 -16.37
N GLU A 181 -0.85 23.06 -17.51
CA GLU A 181 -2.28 23.16 -17.81
C GLU A 181 -2.86 21.84 -18.37
N LYS A 182 -2.01 20.99 -18.90
CA LYS A 182 -2.41 19.78 -19.63
C LYS A 182 -2.08 18.49 -18.88
N ILE A 183 -1.08 18.52 -18.02
CA ILE A 183 -0.54 17.31 -17.35
C ILE A 183 -0.32 17.61 -15.86
N ALA A 184 -0.78 16.69 -15.02
CA ALA A 184 -0.42 16.59 -13.62
C ALA A 184 0.43 15.31 -13.42
N ILE A 185 1.64 15.46 -12.90
CA ILE A 185 2.53 14.35 -12.55
C ILE A 185 2.48 14.18 -11.03
N HIS A 186 2.05 13.00 -10.56
CA HIS A 186 1.95 12.72 -9.14
C HIS A 186 3.01 11.72 -8.69
N ILE A 187 3.91 12.17 -7.82
CA ILE A 187 4.96 11.36 -7.19
C ILE A 187 4.34 10.61 -6.01
N ASN A 188 4.32 9.28 -6.10
CA ASN A 188 3.75 8.40 -5.08
C ASN A 188 4.88 7.88 -4.18
N ASP A 189 5.03 8.43 -2.98
CA ASP A 189 6.19 8.31 -2.11
C ASP A 189 7.47 8.92 -2.72
N THR A 190 8.64 8.74 -2.10
CA THR A 190 9.91 9.29 -2.58
C THR A 190 10.56 8.48 -3.69
N HIS A 191 10.05 7.28 -3.99
CA HIS A 191 10.68 6.40 -4.97
C HIS A 191 10.83 7.03 -6.37
N PRO A 192 9.84 7.77 -6.93
CA PRO A 192 9.99 8.45 -8.22
C PRO A 192 10.39 9.93 -8.11
N THR A 193 11.02 10.37 -7.03
CA THR A 193 11.43 11.79 -6.82
C THR A 193 12.29 12.32 -7.96
N MET A 194 13.12 11.46 -8.56
CA MET A 194 13.98 11.85 -9.66
C MET A 194 13.21 12.34 -10.90
N ALA A 195 11.88 12.24 -10.92
CA ALA A 195 11.04 12.85 -11.93
C ALA A 195 11.24 14.38 -12.01
N ILE A 196 11.56 15.03 -10.88
CA ILE A 196 11.80 16.47 -10.82
C ILE A 196 13.08 16.85 -11.60
N PRO A 197 14.26 16.34 -11.24
CA PRO A 197 15.49 16.66 -12.00
C PRO A 197 15.51 16.04 -13.40
N GLU A 198 14.81 14.92 -13.66
CA GLU A 198 14.74 14.34 -15.01
C GLU A 198 13.89 15.20 -15.96
N LEU A 199 12.77 15.74 -15.47
CA LEU A 199 11.98 16.68 -16.26
C LEU A 199 12.79 17.95 -16.55
N MET A 200 13.55 18.47 -15.57
CA MET A 200 14.49 19.57 -15.78
C MET A 200 15.53 19.22 -16.85
N ARG A 201 16.14 18.03 -16.76
CA ARG A 201 17.15 17.58 -17.73
C ARG A 201 16.62 17.59 -19.16
N ILE A 202 15.45 17.02 -19.40
CA ILE A 202 14.85 16.99 -20.74
C ILE A 202 14.56 18.41 -21.24
N MET A 203 14.04 19.28 -20.39
CA MET A 203 13.74 20.65 -20.79
C MET A 203 15.00 21.47 -21.09
N LEU A 204 16.05 21.32 -20.26
CA LEU A 204 17.31 22.04 -20.43
C LEU A 204 18.13 21.48 -21.61
N ASP A 205 18.39 20.17 -21.60
CA ASP A 205 19.38 19.55 -22.47
C ASP A 205 18.81 19.14 -23.84
N GLU A 206 17.50 18.83 -23.91
CA GLU A 206 16.88 18.33 -25.16
C GLU A 206 15.90 19.34 -25.78
N CYS A 207 15.28 20.22 -24.97
CA CYS A 207 14.28 21.16 -25.46
C CYS A 207 14.75 22.62 -25.47
N GLY A 208 15.94 22.92 -24.93
CA GLY A 208 16.55 24.25 -24.98
C GLY A 208 15.89 25.30 -24.10
N TYR A 209 15.18 24.91 -23.05
CA TYR A 209 14.60 25.84 -22.07
C TYR A 209 15.68 26.46 -21.17
N GLY A 210 15.49 27.70 -20.79
CA GLY A 210 16.24 28.32 -19.70
C GLY A 210 15.86 27.72 -18.34
N TRP A 211 16.78 27.80 -17.36
CA TRP A 211 16.60 27.23 -16.04
C TRP A 211 15.31 27.69 -15.35
N ASP A 212 15.07 29.00 -15.34
CA ASP A 212 13.97 29.59 -14.59
C ASP A 212 12.60 29.22 -15.20
N ASP A 213 12.53 29.17 -16.53
CA ASP A 213 11.32 28.74 -17.25
C ASP A 213 11.05 27.25 -17.00
N ALA A 214 12.07 26.40 -17.14
CA ALA A 214 11.98 24.97 -16.86
C ALA A 214 11.54 24.71 -15.41
N TRP A 215 12.17 25.36 -14.43
CA TRP A 215 11.83 25.21 -13.02
C TRP A 215 10.40 25.65 -12.71
N ASN A 216 9.95 26.77 -13.29
CA ASN A 216 8.58 27.24 -13.14
C ASN A 216 7.55 26.24 -13.69
N ILE A 217 7.84 25.59 -14.82
CA ILE A 217 6.99 24.54 -15.41
C ILE A 217 6.99 23.30 -14.53
N VAL A 218 8.16 22.80 -14.13
CA VAL A 218 8.31 21.60 -13.30
C VAL A 218 7.54 21.74 -11.98
N THR A 219 7.78 22.84 -11.27
CA THR A 219 7.16 23.07 -9.95
C THR A 219 5.66 23.29 -9.99
N LYS A 220 5.08 23.59 -11.15
CA LYS A 220 3.61 23.67 -11.35
C LYS A 220 3.00 22.36 -11.85
N THR A 221 3.82 21.43 -12.34
CA THR A 221 3.34 20.17 -12.93
C THR A 221 3.36 19.02 -11.92
N VAL A 222 4.29 19.06 -10.94
CA VAL A 222 4.55 17.94 -10.04
C VAL A 222 3.87 18.12 -8.70
N ALA A 223 3.26 17.05 -8.19
CA ALA A 223 2.73 16.92 -6.85
C ALA A 223 3.29 15.66 -6.15
N TYR A 224 3.27 15.63 -4.82
CA TYR A 224 3.89 14.58 -4.01
C TYR A 224 2.95 14.10 -2.91
N THR A 225 2.83 12.78 -2.76
CA THR A 225 2.20 12.16 -1.59
C THR A 225 3.26 11.50 -0.72
N ASN A 226 3.32 11.87 0.55
CA ASN A 226 4.14 11.21 1.55
C ASN A 226 3.36 10.04 2.20
N HIS A 227 4.03 8.92 2.46
CA HIS A 227 3.44 7.72 3.05
C HIS A 227 4.05 7.31 4.39
N THR A 228 4.92 8.12 4.99
CA THR A 228 5.58 7.79 6.26
C THR A 228 5.56 8.96 7.24
N VAL A 229 5.48 8.62 8.52
CA VAL A 229 5.61 9.59 9.63
C VAL A 229 7.00 9.52 10.31
N MET A 230 7.76 8.46 10.07
CA MET A 230 9.06 8.22 10.72
C MET A 230 10.16 8.90 9.91
N LYS A 231 10.87 9.86 10.53
CA LYS A 231 11.97 10.59 9.87
C LYS A 231 13.08 9.67 9.36
N GLU A 232 13.40 8.62 10.11
CA GLU A 232 14.39 7.61 9.75
C GLU A 232 14.02 6.77 8.52
N ALA A 233 12.73 6.74 8.17
CA ALA A 233 12.23 6.04 6.98
C ALA A 233 12.19 6.94 5.74
N LEU A 234 12.54 8.23 5.85
CA LEU A 234 12.67 9.13 4.71
C LEU A 234 13.91 8.74 3.90
N GLU A 235 13.70 8.46 2.61
CA GLU A 235 14.73 7.92 1.74
C GLU A 235 15.87 8.92 1.49
N CYS A 236 17.09 8.45 1.70
CA CYS A 236 18.32 9.18 1.41
C CYS A 236 19.25 8.31 0.57
N TRP A 237 19.89 8.91 -0.43
CA TRP A 237 20.91 8.24 -1.23
C TRP A 237 22.30 8.82 -0.93
N SER A 238 23.32 7.97 -0.87
CA SER A 238 24.71 8.45 -0.84
C SER A 238 24.96 9.38 -2.03
N GLU A 239 25.48 10.58 -1.74
CA GLU A 239 25.80 11.57 -2.77
C GLU A 239 26.80 10.99 -3.78
N GLU A 240 27.80 10.22 -3.32
CA GLU A 240 28.78 9.55 -4.17
C GLU A 240 28.13 8.53 -5.11
N LEU A 241 27.23 7.68 -4.59
CA LEU A 241 26.50 6.71 -5.40
C LEU A 241 25.62 7.40 -6.43
N TYR A 242 24.88 8.42 -6.01
CA TYR A 242 23.98 9.19 -6.88
C TYR A 242 24.77 9.88 -8.01
N LYS A 243 25.87 10.56 -7.68
CA LYS A 243 26.76 11.22 -8.64
C LYS A 243 27.38 10.23 -9.63
N ARG A 244 27.86 9.08 -9.15
CA ARG A 244 28.48 8.06 -9.99
C ARG A 244 27.52 7.43 -10.98
N LEU A 245 26.30 7.10 -10.52
CA LEU A 245 25.31 6.45 -11.37
C LEU A 245 24.58 7.42 -12.29
N LEU A 246 24.37 8.66 -11.88
CA LEU A 246 23.50 9.64 -12.53
C LEU A 246 24.20 11.02 -12.58
N PRO A 247 25.35 11.13 -13.28
CA PRO A 247 26.20 12.33 -13.20
C PRO A 247 25.46 13.60 -13.61
N ARG A 248 24.71 13.58 -14.72
CA ARG A 248 23.95 14.76 -15.16
C ARG A 248 22.81 15.12 -14.21
N LEU A 249 22.10 14.13 -13.73
CA LEU A 249 21.03 14.35 -12.75
C LEU A 249 21.57 14.92 -11.44
N TYR A 250 22.75 14.49 -11.03
CA TYR A 250 23.42 15.04 -9.85
C TYR A 250 23.72 16.53 -10.00
N GLU A 251 24.26 16.96 -11.16
CA GLU A 251 24.54 18.38 -11.42
C GLU A 251 23.26 19.22 -11.32
N ILE A 252 22.19 18.77 -11.95
CA ILE A 252 20.88 19.43 -11.90
C ILE A 252 20.34 19.45 -10.46
N THR A 253 20.39 18.32 -9.74
CA THR A 253 19.92 18.22 -8.35
C THR A 253 20.73 19.16 -7.44
N LYS A 254 22.04 19.29 -7.67
CA LYS A 254 22.91 20.18 -6.91
C LYS A 254 22.56 21.65 -7.17
N GLU A 255 22.28 22.01 -8.42
CA GLU A 255 21.86 23.37 -8.74
C GLU A 255 20.46 23.69 -8.17
N ILE A 256 19.56 22.71 -8.16
CA ILE A 256 18.26 22.85 -7.45
C ILE A 256 18.53 23.12 -5.95
N ASP A 257 19.42 22.36 -5.32
CA ASP A 257 19.77 22.55 -3.90
C ASP A 257 20.37 23.93 -3.65
N ASN A 258 21.31 24.37 -4.48
CA ASN A 258 21.95 25.69 -4.36
C ASN A 258 20.92 26.82 -4.40
N ARG A 259 20.02 26.80 -5.38
CA ARG A 259 18.97 27.81 -5.54
C ARG A 259 17.94 27.74 -4.42
N PHE A 260 17.59 26.53 -4.00
CA PHE A 260 16.65 26.32 -2.89
C PHE A 260 17.24 26.80 -1.55
N ARG A 261 18.51 26.51 -1.26
CA ARG A 261 19.22 27.07 -0.08
C ARG A 261 19.22 28.60 -0.08
N ALA A 262 19.50 29.22 -1.25
CA ALA A 262 19.45 30.67 -1.37
C ALA A 262 18.04 31.22 -1.12
N TYR A 263 17.01 30.57 -1.64
CA TYR A 263 15.61 30.93 -1.38
C TYR A 263 15.27 30.87 0.11
N VAL A 264 15.62 29.78 0.80
CA VAL A 264 15.37 29.59 2.23
C VAL A 264 16.11 30.66 3.04
N TRP A 265 17.38 30.93 2.70
CA TRP A 265 18.17 31.98 3.35
C TRP A 265 17.53 33.37 3.19
N CYS A 266 17.16 33.75 1.97
CA CYS A 266 16.52 35.04 1.69
C CYS A 266 15.17 35.18 2.42
N THR A 267 14.46 34.07 2.64
CA THR A 267 13.15 34.09 3.29
C THR A 267 13.25 34.10 4.81
N THR A 268 14.25 33.43 5.41
CA THR A 268 14.28 33.16 6.85
C THR A 268 15.45 33.81 7.58
N HIS A 269 16.57 34.06 6.89
CA HIS A 269 17.85 34.45 7.49
C HIS A 269 18.34 33.49 8.60
N ASP A 270 17.96 32.19 8.50
CA ASP A 270 18.26 31.15 9.48
C ASP A 270 19.13 30.07 8.81
N ALA A 271 20.43 30.04 9.17
CA ALA A 271 21.39 29.10 8.60
C ALA A 271 21.09 27.64 8.99
N ASP A 272 20.60 27.41 10.21
CA ASP A 272 20.24 26.06 10.67
C ASP A 272 19.03 25.54 9.90
N LYS A 273 18.05 26.40 9.62
CA LYS A 273 16.89 26.05 8.78
C LYS A 273 17.31 25.75 7.35
N VAL A 274 18.23 26.53 6.77
CA VAL A 274 18.79 26.22 5.44
C VAL A 274 19.40 24.82 5.40
N GLU A 275 20.17 24.45 6.43
CA GLU A 275 20.81 23.14 6.51
C GLU A 275 19.81 21.99 6.74
N ARG A 276 18.80 22.19 7.57
CA ARG A 276 17.75 21.18 7.78
C ARG A 276 16.90 20.95 6.54
N MET A 277 16.62 21.99 5.75
CA MET A 277 15.80 21.92 4.54
C MET A 277 16.62 21.55 3.30
N ALA A 278 17.93 21.56 3.36
CA ALA A 278 18.82 21.25 2.25
C ALA A 278 18.50 19.89 1.61
N ILE A 279 18.59 19.83 0.29
CA ILE A 279 18.39 18.61 -0.49
C ILE A 279 19.65 17.74 -0.42
N ILE A 280 20.84 18.35 -0.57
CA ILE A 280 22.12 17.68 -0.45
C ILE A 280 22.82 18.19 0.80
N SER A 281 23.04 17.30 1.77
CA SER A 281 23.73 17.63 3.02
C SER A 281 24.27 16.38 3.69
N GLY A 282 25.41 16.50 4.37
CA GLY A 282 26.03 15.39 5.11
C GLY A 282 26.41 14.19 4.23
N GLY A 283 26.71 14.41 2.95
CA GLY A 283 27.08 13.35 2.01
C GLY A 283 25.92 12.51 1.50
N VAL A 284 24.68 12.99 1.68
CA VAL A 284 23.47 12.32 1.18
C VAL A 284 22.55 13.25 0.42
N VAL A 285 21.79 12.69 -0.53
CA VAL A 285 20.68 13.33 -1.23
C VAL A 285 19.38 12.95 -0.52
N ARG A 286 18.67 13.94 0.03
CA ARG A 286 17.43 13.77 0.80
C ARG A 286 16.24 13.86 -0.15
N MET A 287 15.68 12.73 -0.52
CA MET A 287 14.65 12.66 -1.57
C MET A 287 13.35 13.36 -1.16
N ALA A 288 12.92 13.25 0.08
CA ALA A 288 11.73 13.96 0.56
C ALA A 288 11.87 15.49 0.49
N ASN A 289 13.06 16.02 0.82
CA ASN A 289 13.34 17.45 0.72
C ASN A 289 13.24 17.93 -0.75
N LEU A 290 13.78 17.14 -1.69
CA LEU A 290 13.65 17.41 -3.12
C LEU A 290 12.19 17.38 -3.59
N CYS A 291 11.40 16.40 -3.11
CA CYS A 291 9.97 16.33 -3.41
C CYS A 291 9.22 17.58 -2.96
N VAL A 292 9.44 18.01 -1.71
CA VAL A 292 8.73 19.19 -1.17
C VAL A 292 9.18 20.47 -1.88
N ALA A 293 10.47 20.61 -2.19
CA ALA A 293 10.99 21.76 -2.92
C ALA A 293 10.39 21.86 -4.34
N GLY A 294 10.33 20.74 -5.07
CA GLY A 294 9.95 20.68 -6.49
C GLY A 294 8.46 20.46 -6.77
N SER A 295 7.60 20.31 -5.77
CA SER A 295 6.17 20.07 -5.96
C SER A 295 5.33 21.30 -5.59
N HIS A 296 4.20 21.50 -6.29
CA HIS A 296 3.22 22.53 -5.91
C HIS A 296 2.32 22.09 -4.76
N SER A 297 2.17 20.79 -4.54
CA SER A 297 1.33 20.21 -3.50
C SER A 297 2.00 19.00 -2.87
N VAL A 298 1.90 18.91 -1.54
CA VAL A 298 2.39 17.80 -0.71
C VAL A 298 1.23 17.34 0.15
N ASN A 299 0.82 16.08 0.05
CA ASN A 299 -0.27 15.59 0.89
C ASN A 299 0.14 14.41 1.78
N GLY A 300 -0.46 14.39 2.96
CA GLY A 300 -0.52 13.19 3.79
C GLY A 300 -1.70 12.30 3.41
N VAL A 301 -1.78 11.13 4.02
CA VAL A 301 -2.72 10.05 3.67
C VAL A 301 -3.73 9.71 4.77
N SER A 302 -3.77 10.50 5.83
CA SER A 302 -4.82 10.59 6.85
C SER A 302 -4.78 11.99 7.48
N ALA A 303 -5.83 12.40 8.17
CA ALA A 303 -5.88 13.70 8.84
C ALA A 303 -4.74 13.84 9.85
N LEU A 304 -4.56 12.85 10.73
CA LEU A 304 -3.48 12.85 11.72
C LEU A 304 -2.09 12.89 11.06
N HIS A 305 -1.88 12.09 10.02
CA HIS A 305 -0.62 12.11 9.28
C HIS A 305 -0.31 13.49 8.69
N SER A 306 -1.30 14.12 8.09
CA SER A 306 -1.13 15.45 7.50
C SER A 306 -0.76 16.52 8.54
N GLU A 307 -1.30 16.44 9.76
CA GLU A 307 -0.90 17.33 10.85
C GLU A 307 0.53 17.01 11.32
N ILE A 308 0.89 15.73 11.47
CA ILE A 308 2.27 15.33 11.82
C ILE A 308 3.28 15.84 10.79
N LEU A 309 2.94 15.80 9.50
CA LEU A 309 3.81 16.36 8.44
C LEU A 309 4.05 17.87 8.65
N LYS A 310 3.01 18.63 9.00
CA LYS A 310 3.09 20.08 9.24
C LYS A 310 3.83 20.43 10.52
N GLU A 311 3.58 19.68 11.60
CA GLU A 311 4.08 20.03 12.93
C GLU A 311 5.50 19.50 13.19
N THR A 312 5.87 18.36 12.57
CA THR A 312 7.14 17.68 12.88
C THR A 312 8.00 17.38 11.67
N VAL A 313 7.50 16.56 10.71
CA VAL A 313 8.33 15.99 9.64
C VAL A 313 8.85 17.08 8.69
N PHE A 314 7.94 17.94 8.23
CA PHE A 314 8.22 19.05 7.30
C PHE A 314 7.89 20.43 7.91
N SER A 315 7.99 20.58 9.23
CA SER A 315 7.64 21.82 9.92
C SER A 315 8.39 23.05 9.40
N ASP A 316 9.67 22.91 9.06
CA ASP A 316 10.45 23.99 8.46
C ASP A 316 9.89 24.39 7.08
N PHE A 317 9.53 23.41 6.24
CA PHE A 317 8.90 23.67 4.94
C PHE A 317 7.52 24.28 5.10
N TYR A 318 6.71 23.74 6.01
CA TYR A 318 5.38 24.28 6.30
C TYR A 318 5.44 25.75 6.74
N SER A 319 6.44 26.12 7.52
CA SER A 319 6.62 27.51 7.99
C SER A 319 6.83 28.53 6.88
N ILE A 320 7.31 28.13 5.69
CA ILE A 320 7.59 29.04 4.56
C ILE A 320 6.66 28.80 3.35
N THR A 321 6.06 27.61 3.23
CA THR A 321 5.15 27.27 2.14
C THR A 321 3.91 26.52 2.64
N PRO A 322 3.10 27.08 3.54
CA PRO A 322 1.98 26.39 4.18
C PRO A 322 0.92 25.91 3.17
N ASP A 323 0.69 26.67 2.10
CA ASP A 323 -0.34 26.36 1.10
C ASP A 323 -0.10 25.08 0.30
N LYS A 324 1.16 24.59 0.28
CA LYS A 324 1.50 23.32 -0.37
C LYS A 324 0.89 22.11 0.36
N PHE A 325 0.67 22.20 1.67
CA PHE A 325 0.35 21.03 2.50
C PHE A 325 -1.15 20.75 2.51
N LYS A 326 -1.51 19.57 2.03
CA LYS A 326 -2.89 19.10 1.86
C LYS A 326 -3.11 17.77 2.62
N ASN A 327 -4.35 17.33 2.68
CA ASN A 327 -4.71 15.98 3.10
C ASN A 327 -5.58 15.33 2.03
N VAL A 328 -5.27 14.08 1.70
CA VAL A 328 -6.19 13.17 1.02
C VAL A 328 -6.12 11.84 1.75
N THR A 329 -7.09 11.57 2.59
CA THR A 329 -7.17 10.29 3.31
C THR A 329 -7.25 9.14 2.32
N ASN A 330 -6.46 8.08 2.55
CA ASN A 330 -6.48 6.90 1.69
C ASN A 330 -7.87 6.33 1.52
N GLY A 331 -8.07 5.63 0.43
CA GLY A 331 -9.29 4.88 0.13
C GLY A 331 -9.00 3.48 -0.40
N ILE A 332 -10.05 2.69 -0.48
CA ILE A 332 -10.02 1.30 -0.95
C ILE A 332 -11.02 1.09 -2.08
N ALA A 333 -10.71 0.19 -3.01
CA ALA A 333 -11.59 -0.14 -4.13
C ALA A 333 -12.81 -0.96 -3.65
N PHE A 334 -13.99 -0.37 -3.63
CA PHE A 334 -15.21 -1.05 -3.18
C PHE A 334 -15.57 -2.22 -4.10
N ARG A 335 -15.38 -2.10 -5.40
CA ARG A 335 -15.60 -3.19 -6.36
C ARG A 335 -14.80 -4.45 -6.04
N ARG A 336 -13.58 -4.32 -5.50
CA ARG A 336 -12.80 -5.45 -4.99
C ARG A 336 -13.19 -5.83 -3.57
N TRP A 337 -13.13 -4.87 -2.63
CA TRP A 337 -13.10 -5.17 -1.19
C TRP A 337 -14.47 -5.41 -0.55
N ILE A 338 -15.58 -5.20 -1.30
CA ILE A 338 -16.88 -5.68 -0.90
C ILE A 338 -17.55 -6.51 -2.01
N CYS A 339 -17.66 -6.01 -3.26
CA CYS A 339 -18.40 -6.70 -4.30
C CYS A 339 -17.76 -8.06 -4.66
N GLN A 340 -16.46 -8.10 -4.90
CA GLN A 340 -15.73 -9.33 -5.25
C GLN A 340 -15.45 -10.20 -4.03
N SER A 341 -14.99 -9.62 -2.92
CA SER A 341 -14.57 -10.38 -1.73
C SER A 341 -15.75 -10.92 -0.92
N ASN A 342 -16.88 -10.21 -0.90
CA ASN A 342 -18.06 -10.54 -0.08
C ASN A 342 -19.38 -10.38 -0.85
N PRO A 343 -19.62 -11.20 -1.89
CA PRO A 343 -20.82 -11.09 -2.72
C PRO A 343 -22.12 -11.25 -1.91
N LEU A 344 -22.14 -12.11 -0.88
CA LEU A 344 -23.31 -12.28 -0.03
C LEU A 344 -23.70 -10.99 0.69
N LEU A 345 -22.72 -10.27 1.22
CA LEU A 345 -22.93 -8.97 1.86
C LEU A 345 -23.37 -7.92 0.84
N THR A 346 -22.73 -7.89 -0.33
CA THR A 346 -23.09 -6.99 -1.43
C THR A 346 -24.53 -7.15 -1.86
N ASP A 347 -24.96 -8.39 -2.08
CA ASP A 347 -26.34 -8.70 -2.49
C ASP A 347 -27.35 -8.29 -1.42
N TYR A 348 -27.02 -8.52 -0.15
CA TYR A 348 -27.90 -8.15 0.96
C TYR A 348 -28.01 -6.63 1.14
N ILE A 349 -26.90 -5.90 1.07
CA ILE A 349 -26.90 -4.43 1.09
C ILE A 349 -27.70 -3.90 -0.10
N THR A 350 -27.48 -4.44 -1.31
CA THR A 350 -28.23 -4.06 -2.51
C THR A 350 -29.74 -4.26 -2.33
N LYS A 351 -30.15 -5.31 -1.67
CA LYS A 351 -31.57 -5.56 -1.35
C LYS A 351 -32.15 -4.50 -0.40
N LEU A 352 -31.38 -4.01 0.56
CA LEU A 352 -31.82 -3.04 1.55
C LEU A 352 -31.86 -1.60 1.03
N ILE A 353 -30.79 -1.17 0.34
CA ILE A 353 -30.59 0.25 -0.01
C ILE A 353 -30.33 0.50 -1.50
N GLY A 354 -30.39 -0.53 -2.36
CA GLY A 354 -30.04 -0.40 -3.79
C GLY A 354 -28.54 -0.55 -4.05
N SER A 355 -28.14 -0.55 -5.32
CA SER A 355 -26.75 -0.79 -5.75
C SER A 355 -25.88 0.47 -5.88
N ASP A 356 -26.46 1.65 -5.64
CA ASP A 356 -25.78 2.93 -5.85
C ASP A 356 -24.52 3.10 -4.97
N PHE A 357 -24.48 2.45 -3.80
CA PHE A 357 -23.35 2.50 -2.88
C PHE A 357 -22.02 2.02 -3.51
N ILE A 358 -22.08 1.23 -4.58
CA ILE A 358 -20.89 0.70 -5.27
C ILE A 358 -20.06 1.83 -5.90
N THR A 359 -20.71 2.90 -6.35
CA THR A 359 -20.08 4.07 -6.97
C THR A 359 -20.31 5.36 -6.17
N LYS A 360 -21.37 5.40 -5.37
CA LYS A 360 -21.72 6.52 -4.47
C LYS A 360 -21.62 6.00 -3.03
N SER A 361 -20.41 5.83 -2.54
CA SER A 361 -20.13 5.12 -1.29
C SER A 361 -20.87 5.67 -0.06
N ASN A 362 -21.20 6.95 -0.04
CA ASN A 362 -21.97 7.58 1.04
C ASN A 362 -23.40 7.04 1.17
N GLU A 363 -23.94 6.35 0.14
CA GLU A 363 -25.22 5.66 0.21
C GLU A 363 -25.24 4.57 1.31
N LEU A 364 -24.07 4.04 1.71
CA LEU A 364 -23.96 3.11 2.84
C LEU A 364 -24.52 3.68 4.14
N LEU A 365 -24.55 4.99 4.33
CA LEU A 365 -25.12 5.63 5.51
C LEU A 365 -26.61 5.29 5.70
N LYS A 366 -27.36 4.95 4.63
CA LYS A 366 -28.75 4.51 4.71
C LYS A 366 -28.92 3.21 5.52
N LEU A 367 -27.89 2.40 5.65
CA LEU A 367 -27.93 1.21 6.50
C LEU A 367 -28.20 1.55 7.97
N ARG A 368 -27.91 2.76 8.43
CA ARG A 368 -28.17 3.20 9.80
C ARG A 368 -29.67 3.19 10.18
N GLU A 369 -30.55 3.24 9.19
CA GLU A 369 -32.01 3.14 9.41
C GLU A 369 -32.40 1.75 9.95
N TYR A 370 -31.56 0.73 9.69
CA TYR A 370 -31.78 -0.67 10.11
C TYR A 370 -31.04 -1.05 11.41
N LYS A 371 -30.38 -0.10 12.08
CA LYS A 371 -29.53 -0.39 13.26
C LYS A 371 -30.24 -1.08 14.42
N ASP A 372 -31.55 -0.94 14.52
CA ASP A 372 -32.39 -1.53 15.57
C ASP A 372 -33.35 -2.62 15.01
N ASP A 373 -33.24 -2.95 13.71
CA ASP A 373 -34.01 -4.03 13.09
C ASP A 373 -33.37 -5.41 13.38
N LYS A 374 -33.94 -6.15 14.32
CA LYS A 374 -33.42 -7.45 14.77
C LYS A 374 -33.27 -8.47 13.65
N LYS A 375 -34.15 -8.42 12.64
CA LYS A 375 -34.07 -9.35 11.51
C LYS A 375 -32.92 -9.00 10.61
N VAL A 376 -32.75 -7.73 10.30
CA VAL A 376 -31.61 -7.23 9.48
C VAL A 376 -30.29 -7.53 10.18
N LEU A 377 -30.18 -7.27 11.48
CA LEU A 377 -28.98 -7.57 12.27
C LEU A 377 -28.67 -9.08 12.27
N ALA A 378 -29.68 -9.94 12.43
CA ALA A 378 -29.50 -11.40 12.38
C ALA A 378 -29.03 -11.87 10.99
N ASP A 379 -29.60 -11.31 9.92
CA ASP A 379 -29.20 -11.65 8.55
C ASP A 379 -27.74 -11.24 8.26
N PHE A 380 -27.28 -10.07 8.74
CA PHE A 380 -25.86 -9.65 8.67
C PHE A 380 -24.95 -10.65 9.41
N MET A 381 -25.33 -11.09 10.59
CA MET A 381 -24.55 -12.07 11.36
C MET A 381 -24.56 -13.45 10.70
N ALA A 382 -25.64 -13.85 10.06
CA ALA A 382 -25.69 -15.10 9.29
C ALA A 382 -24.73 -15.06 8.08
N ILE A 383 -24.61 -13.92 7.39
CA ILE A 383 -23.63 -13.74 6.31
C ILE A 383 -22.21 -13.79 6.87
N LYS A 384 -21.92 -13.10 7.97
CA LYS A 384 -20.63 -13.17 8.66
C LYS A 384 -20.27 -14.61 9.01
N ARG A 385 -21.21 -15.37 9.58
CA ARG A 385 -21.02 -16.77 9.93
C ARG A 385 -20.63 -17.62 8.71
N GLN A 386 -21.29 -17.45 7.57
CA GLN A 386 -20.95 -18.17 6.34
C GLN A 386 -19.51 -17.85 5.86
N ASN A 387 -19.09 -16.58 5.95
CA ASN A 387 -17.71 -16.19 5.64
C ASN A 387 -16.70 -16.83 6.60
N LYS A 388 -17.01 -16.91 7.89
CA LYS A 388 -16.18 -17.58 8.90
C LYS A 388 -16.04 -19.08 8.62
N GLU A 389 -17.12 -19.75 8.26
CA GLU A 389 -17.12 -21.17 7.87
C GLU A 389 -16.28 -21.41 6.60
N ARG A 390 -16.40 -20.51 5.61
CA ARG A 390 -15.56 -20.56 4.39
C ARG A 390 -14.08 -20.42 4.73
N PHE A 391 -13.74 -19.46 5.59
CA PHE A 391 -12.37 -19.24 6.01
C PHE A 391 -11.82 -20.39 6.87
N ALA A 392 -12.62 -20.94 7.78
CA ALA A 392 -12.25 -22.10 8.60
C ALA A 392 -11.84 -23.30 7.74
N LYS A 393 -12.55 -23.57 6.63
CA LYS A 393 -12.19 -24.62 5.67
C LYS A 393 -10.82 -24.36 5.01
N ILE A 394 -10.50 -23.08 4.76
CA ILE A 394 -9.20 -22.71 4.19
C ILE A 394 -8.08 -22.92 5.21
N VAL A 395 -8.29 -22.51 6.47
CA VAL A 395 -7.34 -22.73 7.56
C VAL A 395 -7.10 -24.25 7.74
N LYS A 396 -8.15 -25.05 7.79
CA LYS A 396 -8.01 -26.51 7.86
C LYS A 396 -7.22 -27.08 6.71
N LYS A 397 -7.48 -26.62 5.48
CA LYS A 397 -6.76 -27.11 4.29
C LYS A 397 -5.28 -26.68 4.26
N ARG A 398 -4.96 -25.43 4.67
CA ARG A 398 -3.61 -24.91 4.58
C ARG A 398 -2.73 -25.23 5.78
N ASN A 399 -3.31 -25.14 6.97
CA ASN A 399 -2.59 -25.24 8.24
C ASN A 399 -2.86 -26.55 9.00
N GLY A 400 -3.88 -27.33 8.61
CA GLY A 400 -4.29 -28.52 9.36
C GLY A 400 -5.06 -28.22 10.66
N ILE A 401 -5.29 -26.96 10.98
CA ILE A 401 -5.89 -26.49 12.24
C ILE A 401 -7.42 -26.40 12.07
N ASP A 402 -8.17 -27.00 13.00
CA ASP A 402 -9.61 -26.80 13.12
C ASP A 402 -9.88 -25.57 13.98
N ILE A 403 -10.57 -24.60 13.42
CA ILE A 403 -11.03 -23.40 14.15
C ILE A 403 -12.54 -23.37 14.23
N ASN A 404 -13.06 -22.91 15.37
CA ASN A 404 -14.49 -22.83 15.61
C ASN A 404 -15.06 -21.52 15.01
N PRO A 405 -15.95 -21.56 14.00
CA PRO A 405 -16.57 -20.37 13.45
C PRO A 405 -17.44 -19.59 14.44
N ASP A 406 -17.79 -20.13 15.60
CA ASP A 406 -18.51 -19.42 16.67
C ASP A 406 -17.57 -18.67 17.62
N SER A 407 -16.26 -18.96 17.59
CA SER A 407 -15.26 -18.19 18.33
C SER A 407 -15.11 -16.80 17.76
N ILE A 408 -14.61 -15.86 18.56
CA ILE A 408 -14.18 -14.55 18.04
C ILE A 408 -13.04 -14.77 17.03
N PHE A 409 -13.17 -14.23 15.80
CA PHE A 409 -12.06 -14.13 14.86
C PHE A 409 -11.39 -12.75 15.03
N ASP A 410 -10.30 -12.77 15.78
CA ASP A 410 -9.45 -11.63 16.09
C ASP A 410 -8.30 -11.55 15.08
N VAL A 411 -8.25 -10.51 14.27
CA VAL A 411 -7.45 -10.50 13.04
C VAL A 411 -6.42 -9.38 13.01
N GLN A 412 -5.14 -9.78 12.98
CA GLN A 412 -4.01 -8.87 12.76
C GLN A 412 -3.25 -9.26 11.49
N VAL A 413 -3.66 -8.70 10.35
CA VAL A 413 -3.12 -9.03 9.02
C VAL A 413 -2.51 -7.80 8.36
N LYS A 414 -1.18 -7.74 8.39
CA LYS A 414 -0.37 -6.62 7.88
C LYS A 414 1.10 -7.03 7.79
N ARG A 415 1.93 -6.25 7.09
CA ARG A 415 3.39 -6.47 7.12
C ARG A 415 3.87 -6.55 8.56
N LEU A 416 4.83 -7.42 8.83
CA LEU A 416 5.42 -7.48 10.16
C LEU A 416 6.47 -6.38 10.29
N HIS A 417 6.24 -5.51 11.24
CA HIS A 417 7.15 -4.45 11.65
C HIS A 417 6.89 -4.14 13.13
N GLU A 418 7.94 -3.84 13.90
CA GLU A 418 7.83 -3.63 15.34
C GLU A 418 6.84 -2.52 15.70
N TYR A 419 6.75 -1.42 14.93
CA TYR A 419 5.80 -0.33 15.22
C TYR A 419 4.33 -0.75 15.12
N LYS A 420 4.00 -1.82 14.37
CA LYS A 420 2.63 -2.38 14.26
C LYS A 420 2.25 -3.24 15.46
N ARG A 421 3.19 -3.48 16.32
CA ARG A 421 3.07 -4.11 17.64
C ARG A 421 2.38 -5.47 17.65
N GLN A 422 2.69 -6.35 16.69
CA GLN A 422 2.32 -7.77 16.83
C GLN A 422 2.84 -8.34 18.17
N SER A 423 3.95 -7.82 18.69
CA SER A 423 4.46 -8.12 20.03
C SER A 423 3.44 -7.89 21.13
N LEU A 424 2.71 -6.78 21.13
CA LEU A 424 1.67 -6.47 22.13
C LEU A 424 0.54 -7.52 22.10
N ASN A 425 0.10 -7.91 20.91
CA ASN A 425 -0.91 -8.96 20.75
C ASN A 425 -0.39 -10.32 21.28
N ILE A 426 0.85 -10.68 20.96
CA ILE A 426 1.50 -11.90 21.45
C ILE A 426 1.55 -11.93 22.98
N LEU A 427 1.93 -10.83 23.62
CA LEU A 427 1.98 -10.73 25.09
C LEU A 427 0.61 -10.99 25.71
N ASN A 428 -0.46 -10.45 25.13
CA ASN A 428 -1.82 -10.71 25.59
C ASN A 428 -2.26 -12.17 25.37
N ILE A 429 -1.95 -12.76 24.21
CA ILE A 429 -2.28 -14.16 23.94
C ILE A 429 -1.62 -15.10 24.97
N ILE A 430 -0.36 -14.85 25.33
CA ILE A 430 0.33 -15.64 26.34
C ILE A 430 -0.32 -15.42 27.73
N ALA A 431 -0.71 -14.20 28.07
CA ALA A 431 -1.41 -13.93 29.32
C ALA A 431 -2.74 -14.67 29.42
N GLU A 432 -3.54 -14.70 28.32
CA GLU A 432 -4.79 -15.47 28.26
C GLU A 432 -4.53 -16.98 28.35
N TYR A 433 -3.49 -17.46 27.69
CA TYR A 433 -3.07 -18.88 27.79
C TYR A 433 -2.71 -19.26 29.22
N GLN A 434 -1.87 -18.47 29.89
CA GLN A 434 -1.49 -18.73 31.28
C GLN A 434 -2.70 -18.68 32.25
N MET A 435 -3.61 -17.73 32.02
CA MET A 435 -4.85 -17.61 32.80
C MET A 435 -5.73 -18.85 32.63
N LEU A 436 -5.90 -19.33 31.39
CA LEU A 436 -6.67 -20.56 31.10
C LEU A 436 -6.00 -21.82 31.67
N LYS A 437 -4.66 -21.89 31.65
CA LYS A 437 -3.92 -23.00 32.29
C LYS A 437 -4.12 -23.03 33.79
N ALA A 438 -4.13 -21.86 34.42
CA ALA A 438 -4.39 -21.74 35.87
C ALA A 438 -5.85 -22.06 36.24
N ASN A 439 -6.81 -21.76 35.34
CA ASN A 439 -8.21 -22.04 35.52
C ASN A 439 -8.90 -22.45 34.20
N PRO A 440 -8.82 -23.74 33.82
CA PRO A 440 -9.44 -24.22 32.58
C PRO A 440 -10.95 -24.05 32.51
N ASN A 441 -11.63 -23.86 33.66
CA ASN A 441 -13.08 -23.62 33.74
C ASN A 441 -13.47 -22.14 33.78
N ALA A 442 -12.52 -21.22 33.54
CA ALA A 442 -12.81 -19.80 33.47
C ALA A 442 -13.93 -19.51 32.42
N ASP A 443 -14.77 -18.53 32.73
CA ASP A 443 -15.76 -17.98 31.79
C ASP A 443 -15.02 -17.19 30.70
N PHE A 444 -14.57 -17.89 29.69
CA PHE A 444 -13.80 -17.34 28.59
C PHE A 444 -14.57 -17.50 27.27
N VAL A 445 -14.71 -16.41 26.53
CA VAL A 445 -15.32 -16.44 25.20
C VAL A 445 -14.34 -17.08 24.22
N PRO A 446 -14.68 -18.20 23.57
CA PRO A 446 -13.76 -18.81 22.61
C PRO A 446 -13.23 -17.81 21.58
N ARG A 447 -11.90 -17.80 21.36
CA ARG A 447 -11.23 -16.86 20.49
C ARG A 447 -10.17 -17.53 19.61
N THR A 448 -10.13 -17.11 18.37
CA THR A 448 -9.13 -17.50 17.39
C THR A 448 -8.36 -16.26 16.95
N TYR A 449 -7.12 -16.14 17.35
CA TYR A 449 -6.20 -15.10 16.87
C TYR A 449 -5.64 -15.50 15.52
N ILE A 450 -5.79 -14.62 14.54
CA ILE A 450 -5.41 -14.89 13.16
C ILE A 450 -4.37 -13.86 12.73
N PHE A 451 -3.15 -14.34 12.49
CA PHE A 451 -2.05 -13.56 11.95
C PHE A 451 -1.80 -13.93 10.50
N ALA A 452 -1.43 -12.95 9.70
CA ALA A 452 -0.86 -13.13 8.39
C ALA A 452 0.05 -11.94 8.07
N SER A 453 1.33 -12.21 7.83
CA SER A 453 2.33 -11.16 7.66
C SER A 453 3.56 -11.66 6.92
N LYS A 454 4.21 -10.75 6.20
CA LYS A 454 5.55 -10.96 5.65
C LYS A 454 6.52 -9.98 6.31
N ALA A 455 7.68 -10.48 6.75
CA ALA A 455 8.78 -9.65 7.22
C ALA A 455 9.71 -9.32 6.07
N ALA A 456 10.37 -8.15 6.08
CA ALA A 456 11.45 -7.88 5.14
C ALA A 456 12.56 -8.91 5.32
N PRO A 457 13.21 -9.40 4.24
CA PRO A 457 14.17 -10.50 4.30
C PRO A 457 15.32 -10.30 5.29
N GLY A 458 15.83 -9.06 5.40
CA GLY A 458 16.92 -8.71 6.33
C GLY A 458 16.46 -8.31 7.74
N TYR A 459 15.15 -8.29 8.03
CA TYR A 459 14.63 -7.81 9.31
C TYR A 459 14.56 -8.96 10.34
N PHE A 460 15.67 -9.20 11.01
CA PHE A 460 15.82 -10.31 11.97
C PHE A 460 14.71 -10.32 13.05
N MET A 461 14.48 -9.21 13.74
CA MET A 461 13.48 -9.13 14.81
C MET A 461 12.06 -9.42 14.32
N ALA A 462 11.72 -8.96 13.13
CA ALA A 462 10.45 -9.26 12.51
C ALA A 462 10.28 -10.76 12.21
N LYS A 463 11.31 -11.41 11.67
CA LYS A 463 11.31 -12.86 11.47
C LYS A 463 11.25 -13.64 12.79
N LYS A 464 11.94 -13.13 13.82
CA LYS A 464 11.90 -13.72 15.17
C LYS A 464 10.49 -13.62 15.78
N THR A 465 9.79 -12.54 15.52
CA THR A 465 8.38 -12.37 15.94
C THR A 465 7.46 -13.37 15.23
N ILE A 466 7.66 -13.63 13.93
CA ILE A 466 6.92 -14.69 13.21
C ILE A 466 7.19 -16.06 13.84
N GLN A 467 8.46 -16.37 14.14
CA GLN A 467 8.85 -17.62 14.79
C GLN A 467 8.19 -17.78 16.17
N LEU A 468 8.06 -16.69 16.92
CA LEU A 468 7.39 -16.71 18.22
C LEU A 468 5.88 -16.98 18.08
N ILE A 469 5.19 -16.36 17.08
CA ILE A 469 3.78 -16.63 16.80
C ILE A 469 3.59 -18.11 16.43
N ASP A 470 4.46 -18.68 15.60
CA ASP A 470 4.41 -20.10 15.22
C ASP A 470 4.61 -21.02 16.44
N ALA A 471 5.61 -20.75 17.28
CA ALA A 471 5.87 -21.53 18.48
C ALA A 471 4.69 -21.49 19.46
N ILE A 472 4.09 -20.32 19.68
CA ILE A 472 2.89 -20.15 20.51
C ILE A 472 1.71 -20.90 19.93
N SER A 473 1.52 -20.81 18.60
CA SER A 473 0.47 -21.54 17.87
C SER A 473 0.58 -23.04 18.11
N ASN A 474 1.79 -23.60 18.01
CA ASN A 474 2.04 -25.01 18.23
C ASN A 474 1.73 -25.43 19.67
N VAL A 475 2.13 -24.66 20.67
CA VAL A 475 1.86 -24.95 22.08
C VAL A 475 0.36 -24.88 22.38
N ILE A 476 -0.30 -23.75 22.08
CA ILE A 476 -1.70 -23.51 22.43
C ILE A 476 -2.64 -24.45 21.68
N ASN A 477 -2.45 -24.64 20.38
CA ASN A 477 -3.38 -25.44 19.58
C ASN A 477 -3.34 -26.93 19.92
N ASN A 478 -2.27 -27.43 20.52
CA ASN A 478 -2.10 -28.82 20.92
C ASN A 478 -2.37 -29.05 22.43
N ASP A 479 -2.55 -27.98 23.22
CA ASP A 479 -2.86 -28.11 24.64
C ASP A 479 -4.35 -28.38 24.87
N LYS A 480 -4.68 -29.57 25.34
CA LYS A 480 -6.04 -30.04 25.52
C LYS A 480 -6.84 -29.28 26.58
N ASP A 481 -6.17 -28.60 27.49
CA ASP A 481 -6.83 -27.83 28.55
C ASP A 481 -7.40 -26.49 28.03
N VAL A 482 -6.89 -26.01 26.87
CA VAL A 482 -7.22 -24.66 26.36
C VAL A 482 -7.66 -24.62 24.89
N ASN A 483 -7.36 -25.67 24.12
CA ASN A 483 -7.46 -25.62 22.64
C ASN A 483 -8.90 -25.60 22.08
N ASP A 484 -9.92 -25.80 22.89
CA ASP A 484 -11.33 -25.58 22.56
C ASP A 484 -11.76 -24.10 22.75
N LYS A 485 -11.02 -23.35 23.57
CA LYS A 485 -11.27 -21.94 23.91
C LYS A 485 -10.36 -20.96 23.19
N LEU A 486 -9.08 -21.30 23.06
CA LEU A 486 -8.07 -20.43 22.51
C LEU A 486 -7.35 -21.11 21.35
N LYS A 487 -7.29 -20.43 20.21
CA LYS A 487 -6.54 -20.86 19.01
C LYS A 487 -5.69 -19.71 18.49
N VAL A 488 -4.52 -20.07 17.95
CA VAL A 488 -3.64 -19.12 17.25
C VAL A 488 -3.33 -19.70 15.87
N VAL A 489 -3.50 -18.89 14.85
CA VAL A 489 -3.27 -19.28 13.46
C VAL A 489 -2.37 -18.26 12.78
N PHE A 490 -1.24 -18.72 12.24
CA PHE A 490 -0.42 -17.93 11.33
C PHE A 490 -0.67 -18.40 9.89
N MET A 491 -1.20 -17.51 9.05
CA MET A 491 -1.42 -17.80 7.63
C MET A 491 -0.20 -17.39 6.81
N GLU A 492 0.54 -18.36 6.28
CA GLU A 492 1.63 -18.10 5.34
C GLU A 492 1.13 -17.41 4.08
N GLU A 493 2.02 -16.68 3.42
CA GLU A 493 1.80 -16.12 2.09
C GLU A 493 0.63 -15.12 2.07
N TYR A 494 0.68 -14.12 2.96
CA TYR A 494 -0.30 -13.04 2.94
C TYR A 494 -0.21 -12.24 1.64
N ASN A 495 -1.29 -12.25 0.90
CA ASN A 495 -1.47 -11.57 -0.38
C ASN A 495 -2.92 -11.13 -0.56
N VAL A 496 -3.22 -10.46 -1.69
CA VAL A 496 -4.58 -9.96 -2.01
C VAL A 496 -5.61 -11.09 -2.00
N SER A 497 -5.30 -12.25 -2.59
CA SER A 497 -6.23 -13.39 -2.65
C SER A 497 -6.59 -13.94 -1.27
N LEU A 498 -5.62 -14.01 -0.35
CA LEU A 498 -5.88 -14.41 1.03
C LEU A 498 -6.69 -13.34 1.77
N ALA A 499 -6.36 -12.07 1.56
CA ALA A 499 -7.09 -10.96 2.17
C ALA A 499 -8.58 -10.93 1.77
N GLU A 500 -8.91 -11.22 0.51
CA GLU A 500 -10.29 -11.26 0.00
C GLU A 500 -11.18 -12.29 0.69
N VAL A 501 -10.62 -13.37 1.21
CA VAL A 501 -11.40 -14.40 1.94
C VAL A 501 -11.33 -14.26 3.45
N LEU A 502 -10.27 -13.64 3.97
CA LEU A 502 -10.05 -13.46 5.39
C LEU A 502 -10.81 -12.25 5.94
N MET A 503 -10.75 -11.11 5.25
CA MET A 503 -11.36 -9.88 5.74
C MET A 503 -12.88 -9.96 5.95
N PRO A 504 -13.68 -10.62 5.08
CA PRO A 504 -15.09 -10.87 5.34
C PRO A 504 -15.39 -11.74 6.58
N ALA A 505 -14.43 -12.54 7.01
CA ALA A 505 -14.56 -13.45 8.15
C ALA A 505 -14.18 -12.81 9.51
N ALA A 506 -13.53 -11.66 9.52
CA ALA A 506 -13.06 -11.02 10.74
C ALA A 506 -14.20 -10.47 11.60
N ASP A 507 -14.13 -10.69 12.92
CA ASP A 507 -15.01 -10.05 13.90
C ASP A 507 -14.37 -8.78 14.46
N PHE A 508 -13.09 -8.86 14.85
CA PHE A 508 -12.31 -7.71 15.30
C PHE A 508 -11.10 -7.48 14.42
N SER A 509 -10.76 -6.22 14.25
CA SER A 509 -9.68 -5.70 13.42
C SER A 509 -8.61 -5.09 14.31
N GLU A 510 -7.46 -5.75 14.45
CA GLU A 510 -6.33 -5.31 15.26
C GLU A 510 -5.52 -4.21 14.57
N GLN A 511 -5.68 -2.97 15.06
CA GLN A 511 -5.05 -1.76 14.52
C GLN A 511 -4.30 -1.04 15.65
N ILE A 512 -3.29 -1.72 16.19
CA ILE A 512 -2.67 -1.45 17.48
C ILE A 512 -1.26 -0.84 17.41
N SER A 513 -0.92 -0.15 16.31
CA SER A 513 0.33 0.60 16.20
C SER A 513 0.48 1.63 17.32
N LEU A 514 1.72 2.00 17.67
CA LEU A 514 1.94 3.10 18.59
C LEU A 514 1.41 4.40 17.96
N ALA A 515 0.65 5.19 18.73
CA ALA A 515 0.09 6.43 18.22
C ALA A 515 1.17 7.36 17.63
N GLY A 516 0.95 7.86 16.42
CA GLY A 516 1.89 8.70 15.68
C GLY A 516 2.91 7.92 14.84
N THR A 517 2.71 6.61 14.58
CA THR A 517 3.64 5.80 13.78
C THR A 517 3.06 5.25 12.48
N GLU A 518 1.76 4.98 12.42
CA GLU A 518 1.08 4.54 11.19
C GLU A 518 0.53 5.75 10.43
N ALA A 519 0.97 5.99 9.22
CA ALA A 519 0.51 7.13 8.43
C ALA A 519 -1.01 7.08 8.14
N SER A 520 -1.53 5.94 7.79
CA SER A 520 -2.96 5.75 7.51
C SER A 520 -3.42 4.31 7.82
N GLY A 521 -2.82 3.32 7.16
CA GLY A 521 -3.38 2.00 7.02
C GLY A 521 -4.49 1.96 5.97
N THR A 522 -4.70 0.81 5.37
CA THR A 522 -5.84 0.52 4.48
C THR A 522 -6.50 -0.82 4.82
N GLY A 523 -5.81 -1.68 5.56
CA GLY A 523 -6.38 -2.92 6.10
C GLY A 523 -7.54 -2.66 7.05
N ASN A 524 -7.42 -1.62 7.89
CA ASN A 524 -8.47 -1.14 8.79
C ASN A 524 -9.76 -0.79 8.01
N MET A 525 -9.65 -0.08 6.88
CA MET A 525 -10.79 0.30 6.03
C MET A 525 -11.48 -0.92 5.40
N LYS A 526 -10.71 -1.89 4.93
CA LYS A 526 -11.21 -3.14 4.30
C LYS A 526 -11.94 -4.01 5.31
N LEU A 527 -11.39 -4.13 6.51
CA LEU A 527 -12.00 -4.86 7.62
C LEU A 527 -13.28 -4.17 8.09
N MET A 528 -13.27 -2.84 8.26
CA MET A 528 -14.43 -2.02 8.60
C MET A 528 -15.57 -2.19 7.57
N LEU A 529 -15.26 -2.11 6.27
CA LEU A 529 -16.24 -2.28 5.19
C LEU A 529 -16.90 -3.66 5.21
N ASN A 530 -16.21 -4.67 5.75
CA ASN A 530 -16.72 -6.03 5.92
C ASN A 530 -17.31 -6.29 7.32
N GLY A 531 -17.53 -5.25 8.10
CA GLY A 531 -18.21 -5.31 9.40
C GLY A 531 -17.36 -5.83 10.55
N ALA A 532 -16.05 -5.80 10.44
CA ALA A 532 -15.18 -6.01 11.59
C ALA A 532 -15.14 -4.74 12.45
N VAL A 533 -15.22 -4.91 13.78
CA VAL A 533 -15.08 -3.81 14.72
C VAL A 533 -13.59 -3.55 14.95
N THR A 534 -13.16 -2.31 14.80
CA THR A 534 -11.76 -1.95 15.07
C THR A 534 -11.48 -1.95 16.57
N LEU A 535 -10.45 -2.70 16.96
CA LEU A 535 -9.78 -2.61 18.24
C LEU A 535 -8.41 -2.00 17.99
N GLY A 536 -8.19 -0.78 18.46
CA GLY A 536 -6.99 -0.07 18.04
C GLY A 536 -6.67 1.16 18.86
N THR A 537 -5.60 1.81 18.46
CA THR A 537 -5.13 3.09 18.99
C THR A 537 -5.62 4.25 18.12
N LEU A 538 -5.59 5.47 18.65
CA LEU A 538 -5.83 6.69 17.87
C LEU A 538 -4.60 7.04 17.03
N ASP A 539 -4.40 6.25 15.97
CA ASP A 539 -3.28 6.36 15.03
C ASP A 539 -3.77 6.21 13.59
N GLY A 540 -3.10 6.89 12.66
CA GLY A 540 -3.45 6.86 11.23
C GLY A 540 -4.92 7.12 10.97
N ALA A 541 -5.52 6.36 10.06
CA ALA A 541 -6.94 6.47 9.70
C ALA A 541 -7.90 5.89 10.76
N ASN A 542 -7.41 5.30 11.87
CA ASN A 542 -8.29 4.90 12.97
C ASN A 542 -9.02 6.10 13.59
N VAL A 543 -8.42 7.28 13.52
CA VAL A 543 -9.06 8.54 13.98
C VAL A 543 -10.30 8.84 13.14
N GLU A 544 -10.20 8.75 11.83
CA GLU A 544 -11.35 8.94 10.94
C GLU A 544 -12.38 7.81 11.07
N ILE A 545 -11.94 6.56 11.34
CA ILE A 545 -12.86 5.45 11.62
C ILE A 545 -13.67 5.77 12.88
N ALA A 546 -13.02 6.18 13.98
CA ALA A 546 -13.70 6.56 15.22
C ALA A 546 -14.73 7.66 14.99
N ASN A 547 -14.35 8.72 14.25
CA ASN A 547 -15.26 9.81 13.90
C ASN A 547 -16.45 9.34 13.04
N ALA A 548 -16.23 8.40 12.13
CA ALA A 548 -17.26 7.92 11.23
C ALA A 548 -18.30 7.01 11.92
N VAL A 549 -17.88 6.22 12.90
CA VAL A 549 -18.75 5.25 13.56
C VAL A 549 -19.26 5.70 14.92
N GLY A 550 -18.56 6.62 15.59
CA GLY A 550 -18.81 7.04 16.98
C GLY A 550 -18.21 6.07 18.00
N ASP A 551 -17.93 6.60 19.20
CA ASP A 551 -17.17 5.91 20.26
C ASP A 551 -17.82 4.58 20.71
N ASP A 552 -19.13 4.44 20.61
CA ASP A 552 -19.85 3.21 20.96
C ASP A 552 -19.63 2.04 19.99
N ASN A 553 -19.03 2.31 18.81
CA ASN A 553 -18.91 1.33 17.72
C ASN A 553 -17.45 0.99 17.36
N ILE A 554 -16.51 1.36 18.21
CA ILE A 554 -15.07 1.10 18.08
C ILE A 554 -14.50 0.84 19.49
N ILE A 555 -13.39 0.12 19.59
CA ILE A 555 -12.67 -0.07 20.85
C ILE A 555 -11.34 0.64 20.74
N ILE A 556 -11.16 1.74 21.48
CA ILE A 556 -9.93 2.52 21.53
C ILE A 556 -9.21 2.30 22.84
N PHE A 557 -7.90 2.15 22.79
CA PHE A 557 -7.02 2.01 23.95
C PHE A 557 -5.66 2.69 23.72
N GLY A 558 -4.87 2.76 24.78
CA GLY A 558 -3.46 3.12 24.76
C GLY A 558 -3.18 4.61 24.67
N LEU A 559 -1.89 4.92 24.69
CA LEU A 559 -1.35 6.29 24.68
C LEU A 559 -1.74 7.01 23.38
N LYS A 560 -2.05 8.30 23.50
CA LYS A 560 -2.25 9.22 22.38
C LYS A 560 -0.92 9.84 21.95
N THR A 561 -0.83 10.36 20.73
CA THR A 561 0.39 10.96 20.18
C THR A 561 1.06 11.98 21.12
N PRO A 562 0.35 12.94 21.75
CA PRO A 562 0.99 13.84 22.71
C PRO A 562 1.54 13.14 23.96
N GLU A 563 0.87 12.08 24.42
CA GLU A 563 1.31 11.31 25.60
C GLU A 563 2.56 10.49 25.29
N VAL A 564 2.65 9.93 24.08
CA VAL A 564 3.85 9.25 23.59
C VAL A 564 5.04 10.20 23.57
N GLU A 565 4.87 11.40 23.02
CA GLU A 565 5.95 12.40 22.97
C GLU A 565 6.37 12.88 24.38
N GLN A 566 5.41 13.10 25.29
CA GLN A 566 5.70 13.43 26.67
C GLN A 566 6.47 12.31 27.38
N LEU A 567 6.09 11.06 27.15
CA LEU A 567 6.77 9.90 27.76
C LEU A 567 8.19 9.76 27.23
N LYS A 568 8.42 9.97 25.92
CA LYS A 568 9.79 10.03 25.34
C LYS A 568 10.63 11.13 26.00
N GLN A 569 10.07 12.33 26.17
CA GLN A 569 10.78 13.48 26.76
C GLN A 569 11.13 13.26 28.25
N ARG A 570 10.26 12.59 29.01
CA ARG A 570 10.47 12.29 30.44
C ARG A 570 11.43 11.11 30.67
N GLY A 571 11.70 10.32 29.65
CA GLY A 571 12.42 9.06 29.71
C GLY A 571 11.46 7.88 29.94
N TYR A 572 11.45 6.96 28.97
CA TYR A 572 10.69 5.73 29.04
C TYR A 572 11.55 4.60 29.61
N HIS A 573 11.07 3.94 30.68
CA HIS A 573 11.77 2.83 31.33
C HIS A 573 10.92 1.56 31.27
N PRO A 574 11.16 0.65 30.32
CA PRO A 574 10.36 -0.57 30.11
C PRO A 574 10.24 -1.44 31.37
N MET A 575 11.32 -1.58 32.14
CA MET A 575 11.34 -2.42 33.33
C MET A 575 10.39 -1.96 34.44
N ASP A 576 10.01 -0.68 34.49
CA ASP A 576 9.03 -0.19 35.47
C ASP A 576 7.66 -0.82 35.22
N TYR A 577 7.28 -1.00 33.97
CA TYR A 577 6.01 -1.64 33.60
C TYR A 577 6.01 -3.14 33.94
N ILE A 578 7.12 -3.83 33.69
CA ILE A 578 7.27 -5.25 34.03
C ILE A 578 7.21 -5.44 35.55
N ASN A 579 7.97 -4.65 36.30
CA ASN A 579 8.07 -4.76 37.77
C ASN A 579 6.74 -4.43 38.47
N ASN A 580 5.92 -3.57 37.89
CA ASN A 580 4.64 -3.15 38.46
C ASN A 580 3.44 -3.95 37.96
N ASN A 581 3.64 -4.88 37.01
CA ASN A 581 2.57 -5.74 36.46
C ASN A 581 2.98 -7.20 36.49
N ARG A 582 2.43 -7.95 37.45
CA ARG A 582 2.76 -9.37 37.63
C ARG A 582 2.43 -10.22 36.42
N VAL A 583 1.28 -9.97 35.75
CA VAL A 583 0.88 -10.71 34.53
C VAL A 583 1.92 -10.51 33.44
N LEU A 584 2.35 -9.27 33.23
CA LEU A 584 3.36 -8.95 32.22
C LEU A 584 4.70 -9.61 32.54
N LYS A 585 5.09 -9.62 33.84
CA LYS A 585 6.31 -10.30 34.29
C LYS A 585 6.24 -11.81 34.02
N ASP A 586 5.14 -12.46 34.40
CA ASP A 586 4.94 -13.89 34.18
C ASP A 586 4.98 -14.24 32.69
N VAL A 587 4.45 -13.37 31.81
CA VAL A 587 4.52 -13.50 30.34
C VAL A 587 5.97 -13.41 29.84
N ILE A 588 6.73 -12.42 30.29
CA ILE A 588 8.15 -12.26 29.90
C ILE A 588 8.97 -13.46 30.37
N ASP A 589 8.75 -13.92 31.61
CA ASP A 589 9.43 -15.10 32.16
C ASP A 589 9.09 -16.38 31.37
N PHE A 590 7.84 -16.54 30.94
CA PHE A 590 7.42 -17.65 30.08
C PHE A 590 8.13 -17.63 28.71
N ILE A 591 8.27 -16.48 28.09
CA ILE A 591 8.99 -16.35 26.80
C ILE A 591 10.48 -16.65 27.01
N ASN A 592 11.08 -16.16 28.10
CA ASN A 592 12.50 -16.39 28.44
C ASN A 592 12.81 -17.86 28.73
N ALA A 593 11.87 -18.62 29.27
CA ALA A 593 12.02 -20.06 29.49
C ALA A 593 12.11 -20.87 28.19
N GLY A 594 11.75 -20.26 27.05
CA GLY A 594 11.67 -20.91 25.74
C GLY A 594 10.30 -21.52 25.47
N ILE A 595 9.90 -21.55 24.21
CA ILE A 595 8.59 -22.01 23.76
C ILE A 595 8.80 -22.97 22.59
N ASP A 596 8.17 -24.14 22.60
CA ASP A 596 8.27 -25.15 21.53
C ASP A 596 9.71 -25.50 21.15
N GLY A 597 10.59 -25.66 22.18
CA GLY A 597 12.01 -25.97 22.00
C GLY A 597 12.86 -24.84 21.41
N LYS A 598 12.31 -23.63 21.26
CA LYS A 598 12.97 -22.45 20.69
C LYS A 598 13.22 -21.38 21.75
N THR A 599 14.26 -20.57 21.58
CA THR A 599 14.63 -19.47 22.48
C THR A 599 14.28 -18.12 21.86
N PHE A 600 13.86 -17.17 22.72
CA PHE A 600 13.40 -15.83 22.29
C PHE A 600 14.04 -14.72 23.14
N GLY A 601 15.26 -14.95 23.63
CA GLY A 601 15.98 -14.00 24.46
C GLY A 601 16.23 -12.65 23.78
N GLU A 602 16.44 -12.64 22.46
CA GLU A 602 16.60 -11.39 21.69
C GLU A 602 15.31 -10.56 21.68
N PHE A 603 14.17 -11.24 21.55
CA PHE A 603 12.86 -10.59 21.58
C PHE A 603 12.57 -9.96 22.95
N THR A 604 12.74 -10.72 24.02
CA THR A 604 12.52 -10.21 25.40
C THR A 604 13.54 -9.16 25.79
N SER A 605 14.82 -9.32 25.40
CA SER A 605 15.85 -8.31 25.64
C SER A 605 15.54 -6.98 24.97
N SER A 606 15.01 -7.01 23.75
CA SER A 606 14.54 -5.78 23.08
C SER A 606 13.43 -5.10 23.86
N LEU A 607 12.44 -5.85 24.33
CA LEU A 607 11.33 -5.30 25.13
C LEU A 607 11.81 -4.77 26.49
N MET A 608 12.67 -5.53 27.20
CA MET A 608 13.10 -5.17 28.54
C MET A 608 14.05 -3.97 28.57
N ASN A 609 14.87 -3.78 27.55
CA ASN A 609 15.93 -2.78 27.54
C ASN A 609 15.53 -1.50 26.78
N VAL A 610 14.73 -1.62 25.72
CA VAL A 610 14.46 -0.51 24.79
C VAL A 610 12.95 -0.28 24.61
N ASP A 611 12.20 -1.33 24.24
CA ASP A 611 10.78 -1.27 23.86
C ASP A 611 10.46 -0.02 23.02
N PRO A 612 11.02 0.10 21.81
CA PRO A 612 11.03 1.36 21.07
C PRO A 612 9.63 1.84 20.69
N TYR A 613 8.66 0.95 20.75
CA TYR A 613 7.25 1.22 20.41
C TYR A 613 6.31 1.07 21.61
N MET A 614 6.84 1.16 22.84
CA MET A 614 6.07 1.25 24.09
C MET A 614 4.96 0.20 24.22
N ALA A 615 5.22 -1.04 23.77
CA ALA A 615 4.27 -2.12 23.90
C ALA A 615 3.93 -2.44 25.37
N LEU A 616 4.94 -2.34 26.25
CA LEU A 616 4.75 -2.61 27.68
C LEU A 616 3.93 -1.53 28.37
N ALA A 617 4.04 -0.26 27.92
CA ALA A 617 3.25 0.84 28.47
C ALA A 617 1.75 0.67 28.20
N ASP A 618 1.39 0.20 27.03
CA ASP A 618 0.00 0.01 26.62
C ASP A 618 -0.58 -1.36 27.00
N PHE A 619 0.23 -2.31 27.51
CA PHE A 619 -0.18 -3.68 27.74
C PHE A 619 -1.43 -3.81 28.64
N ALA A 620 -1.45 -3.15 29.78
CA ALA A 620 -2.56 -3.24 30.71
C ALA A 620 -3.87 -2.68 30.14
N ASP A 621 -3.78 -1.63 29.33
CA ASP A 621 -4.94 -1.03 28.69
C ASP A 621 -5.44 -1.88 27.51
N TYR A 622 -4.51 -2.48 26.77
CA TYR A 622 -4.84 -3.44 25.72
C TYR A 622 -5.55 -4.67 26.28
N GLN A 623 -5.14 -5.22 27.44
CA GLN A 623 -5.85 -6.31 28.09
C GLN A 623 -7.32 -5.96 28.40
N LYS A 624 -7.57 -4.73 28.91
CA LYS A 624 -8.95 -4.26 29.16
C LYS A 624 -9.75 -4.17 27.84
N ALA A 625 -9.13 -3.68 26.78
CA ALA A 625 -9.76 -3.62 25.45
C ALA A 625 -10.13 -5.00 24.93
N GLN A 626 -9.28 -5.98 25.14
CA GLN A 626 -9.55 -7.39 24.79
C GLN A 626 -10.69 -7.99 25.63
N GLN A 627 -10.73 -7.71 26.93
CA GLN A 627 -11.85 -8.11 27.79
C GLN A 627 -13.17 -7.48 27.32
N LEU A 628 -13.16 -6.17 27.04
CA LEU A 628 -14.33 -5.45 26.53
C LEU A 628 -14.81 -6.05 25.19
N SER A 629 -13.91 -6.45 24.30
CA SER A 629 -14.27 -7.10 23.04
C SER A 629 -15.00 -8.42 23.27
N ALA A 630 -14.58 -9.20 24.27
CA ALA A 630 -15.25 -10.45 24.64
C ALA A 630 -16.65 -10.19 25.21
N GLU A 631 -16.82 -9.18 26.08
CA GLU A 631 -18.12 -8.77 26.63
C GLU A 631 -19.07 -8.32 25.53
N ILE A 632 -18.59 -7.49 24.59
CA ILE A 632 -19.37 -7.04 23.43
C ILE A 632 -19.80 -8.25 22.59
N TYR A 633 -18.92 -9.21 22.34
CA TYR A 633 -19.23 -10.37 21.51
C TYR A 633 -20.23 -11.34 22.15
N LYS A 634 -20.30 -11.41 23.49
CA LYS A 634 -21.34 -12.15 24.22
C LYS A 634 -22.74 -11.58 23.94
N ASP A 635 -22.86 -10.26 23.86
CA ASP A 635 -24.08 -9.57 23.45
C ASP A 635 -24.18 -9.50 21.92
N LYS A 636 -24.79 -10.54 21.34
CA LYS A 636 -24.88 -10.70 19.89
C LYS A 636 -25.63 -9.55 19.20
N GLU A 637 -26.63 -8.95 19.84
CA GLU A 637 -27.38 -7.81 19.29
C GLU A 637 -26.48 -6.55 19.26
N ARG A 638 -25.78 -6.28 20.35
CA ARG A 638 -24.81 -5.18 20.44
C ARG A 638 -23.71 -5.33 19.40
N PHE A 639 -23.09 -6.50 19.29
CA PHE A 639 -22.02 -6.74 18.31
C PHE A 639 -22.51 -6.58 16.87
N ALA A 640 -23.71 -7.12 16.55
CA ALA A 640 -24.33 -6.99 15.24
C ALA A 640 -24.58 -5.52 14.86
N LYS A 641 -25.05 -4.72 15.81
CA LYS A 641 -25.26 -3.28 15.65
C LYS A 641 -23.93 -2.55 15.40
N MET A 642 -22.90 -2.83 16.19
CA MET A 642 -21.57 -2.26 15.97
C MET A 642 -21.02 -2.63 14.58
N SER A 643 -21.17 -3.89 14.17
CA SER A 643 -20.75 -4.35 12.83
C SER A 643 -21.48 -3.58 11.71
N LEU A 644 -22.80 -3.42 11.80
CA LEU A 644 -23.56 -2.63 10.83
C LEU A 644 -23.16 -1.16 10.82
N MET A 645 -22.92 -0.55 11.98
CA MET A 645 -22.45 0.84 12.08
C MET A 645 -21.08 1.03 11.42
N ASN A 646 -20.17 0.05 11.55
CA ASN A 646 -18.88 0.06 10.85
C ASN A 646 -19.06 -0.01 9.32
N ILE A 647 -19.87 -0.94 8.81
CA ILE A 647 -20.18 -1.01 7.37
C ILE A 647 -20.74 0.32 6.88
N SER A 648 -21.72 0.88 7.59
CA SER A 648 -22.40 2.11 7.21
C SER A 648 -21.47 3.32 7.16
N GLY A 649 -20.48 3.38 8.05
CA GLY A 649 -19.50 4.46 8.14
C GLY A 649 -18.37 4.35 7.13
N ALA A 650 -18.20 3.19 6.47
CA ALA A 650 -17.05 2.93 5.60
C ALA A 650 -17.06 3.72 4.28
N GLY A 651 -18.15 4.39 3.94
CA GLY A 651 -18.30 5.14 2.69
C GLY A 651 -17.22 6.19 2.47
N ILE A 652 -16.74 6.85 3.54
CA ILE A 652 -15.69 7.86 3.48
C ILE A 652 -14.33 7.28 3.02
N PHE A 653 -14.14 5.97 3.08
CA PHE A 653 -12.92 5.29 2.67
C PHE A 653 -12.98 4.69 1.25
N SER A 654 -13.89 5.15 0.42
CA SER A 654 -13.89 4.80 -1.01
C SER A 654 -12.68 5.37 -1.73
N ALA A 655 -12.02 4.56 -2.57
CA ALA A 655 -10.97 5.03 -3.47
C ALA A 655 -11.52 6.05 -4.48
N ASP A 656 -12.79 5.95 -4.88
CA ASP A 656 -13.41 6.88 -5.81
C ASP A 656 -13.53 8.28 -5.17
N ARG A 657 -13.88 8.37 -3.87
CA ARG A 657 -13.82 9.64 -3.11
C ARG A 657 -12.40 10.22 -3.10
N ALA A 658 -11.38 9.39 -2.75
CA ALA A 658 -10.00 9.86 -2.69
C ALA A 658 -9.52 10.40 -4.06
N ILE A 659 -9.86 9.72 -5.15
CA ILE A 659 -9.54 10.14 -6.53
C ILE A 659 -10.18 11.47 -6.87
N THR A 660 -11.45 11.67 -6.49
CA THR A 660 -12.14 12.94 -6.70
C THR A 660 -11.46 14.08 -5.94
N GLU A 661 -11.06 13.85 -4.68
CA GLU A 661 -10.30 14.84 -3.90
C GLU A 661 -8.93 15.16 -4.53
N TYR A 662 -8.20 14.17 -5.05
CA TYR A 662 -6.96 14.41 -5.81
C TYR A 662 -7.25 15.23 -7.07
N ALA A 663 -8.28 14.87 -7.84
CA ALA A 663 -8.63 15.54 -9.08
C ALA A 663 -9.00 17.02 -8.86
N GLU A 664 -9.79 17.31 -7.84
CA GLU A 664 -10.28 18.66 -7.55
C GLU A 664 -9.22 19.52 -6.85
N ASN A 665 -8.54 18.99 -5.83
CA ASN A 665 -7.73 19.78 -4.90
C ASN A 665 -6.24 19.82 -5.26
N ILE A 666 -5.76 18.87 -6.08
CA ILE A 666 -4.33 18.74 -6.41
C ILE A 666 -4.07 18.76 -7.91
N TRP A 667 -4.75 17.91 -8.69
CA TRP A 667 -4.52 17.83 -10.15
C TRP A 667 -5.30 18.86 -10.95
N HIS A 668 -6.35 19.43 -10.38
CA HIS A 668 -7.25 20.39 -11.04
C HIS A 668 -7.79 19.90 -12.39
N THR A 669 -8.12 18.61 -12.47
CA THR A 669 -8.61 17.93 -13.67
C THR A 669 -10.11 17.64 -13.55
N LYS A 670 -10.77 17.46 -14.71
CA LYS A 670 -12.21 17.17 -14.78
C LYS A 670 -12.44 15.88 -15.56
N PRO A 671 -13.51 15.14 -15.25
CA PRO A 671 -13.94 14.02 -16.04
C PRO A 671 -14.23 14.42 -17.50
N VAL A 672 -13.88 13.54 -18.42
CA VAL A 672 -14.25 13.69 -19.85
C VAL A 672 -15.67 13.19 -20.03
N ALA A 673 -16.51 13.99 -20.68
CA ALA A 673 -17.85 13.54 -21.04
C ALA A 673 -17.78 12.42 -22.07
N PHE A 674 -18.30 11.25 -21.72
CA PHE A 674 -18.47 10.17 -22.69
C PHE A 674 -19.56 10.53 -23.69
N PRO A 675 -19.42 10.17 -24.99
CA PRO A 675 -20.50 10.30 -25.94
C PRO A 675 -21.72 9.54 -25.42
N GLN A 676 -22.84 10.23 -25.24
CA GLN A 676 -24.08 9.51 -24.95
C GLN A 676 -24.39 8.61 -26.14
N GLU A 677 -24.54 7.30 -25.90
CA GLU A 677 -25.13 6.44 -26.92
C GLU A 677 -26.47 7.07 -27.34
N LYS A 678 -26.56 7.46 -28.60
CA LYS A 678 -27.88 7.80 -29.16
C LYS A 678 -28.73 6.56 -28.95
N SER A 679 -29.72 6.66 -28.06
CA SER A 679 -30.68 5.59 -27.84
C SER A 679 -31.13 5.07 -29.21
N ALA A 680 -30.86 3.81 -29.49
CA ALA A 680 -31.34 3.17 -30.71
C ALA A 680 -32.83 3.44 -30.80
N PRO A 681 -33.38 3.90 -31.93
CA PRO A 681 -34.79 4.15 -32.02
C PRO A 681 -35.52 2.87 -31.68
N ALA A 682 -36.48 2.97 -30.75
CA ALA A 682 -37.27 1.82 -30.29
C ALA A 682 -37.76 1.03 -31.50
N PRO A 683 -37.65 -0.31 -31.52
CA PRO A 683 -38.09 -1.09 -32.63
C PRO A 683 -39.57 -0.78 -32.89
N LYS A 684 -39.87 -0.28 -34.10
CA LYS A 684 -41.23 -0.05 -34.54
C LYS A 684 -41.98 -1.40 -34.39
N LYS A 685 -43.04 -1.40 -33.55
CA LYS A 685 -43.97 -2.53 -33.47
C LYS A 685 -44.44 -2.83 -34.89
N GLU A 686 -43.98 -3.92 -35.49
CA GLU A 686 -44.57 -4.45 -36.71
C GLU A 686 -46.02 -4.82 -36.44
N ALA A 687 -46.88 -4.24 -37.26
CA ALA A 687 -48.30 -4.54 -37.23
C ALA A 687 -48.53 -6.04 -37.52
N ALA A 688 -49.30 -6.68 -36.67
CA ALA A 688 -49.62 -8.10 -36.75
C ALA A 688 -50.18 -8.43 -38.14
N ALA A 689 -49.40 -9.12 -38.97
CA ALA A 689 -49.88 -9.70 -40.22
C ALA A 689 -50.71 -10.95 -39.91
N LYS A 690 -51.94 -10.97 -40.45
CA LYS A 690 -52.91 -12.06 -40.39
C LYS A 690 -52.34 -13.38 -40.95
N LYS A 691 -52.49 -14.46 -40.17
CA LYS A 691 -52.18 -15.84 -40.63
C LYS A 691 -53.00 -16.23 -41.84
N PRO A 692 -52.45 -16.84 -42.91
CA PRO A 692 -53.19 -17.60 -43.90
C PRO A 692 -53.36 -19.06 -43.43
N ALA A 693 -54.51 -19.65 -43.77
CA ALA A 693 -54.99 -20.94 -43.39
C ALA A 693 -54.14 -22.10 -43.97
N ALA A 694 -54.10 -23.18 -43.20
CA ALA A 694 -53.45 -24.43 -43.53
C ALA A 694 -54.04 -25.15 -44.76
N LYS A 695 -53.19 -25.63 -45.67
CA LYS A 695 -53.50 -26.73 -46.58
C LYS A 695 -52.61 -27.94 -46.29
N LYS A 696 -53.26 -29.07 -45.97
CA LYS A 696 -52.67 -30.40 -45.87
C LYS A 696 -52.23 -30.92 -47.23
N ALA A 697 -51.03 -31.48 -47.35
CA ALA A 697 -50.71 -32.53 -48.32
C ALA A 697 -49.57 -33.42 -47.78
N LYS A 698 -49.86 -34.61 -47.69
CA LYS A 698 -49.35 -35.94 -47.61
C LYS A 698 -47.84 -36.16 -47.83
N ALA A 699 -47.45 -37.14 -47.08
CA ALA A 699 -46.17 -37.83 -47.06
C ALA A 699 -45.78 -38.51 -48.39
N GLU A 700 -44.44 -38.63 -48.61
CA GLU A 700 -43.86 -39.88 -49.03
C GLU A 700 -42.37 -40.01 -48.66
N LYS A 701 -42.03 -41.25 -48.34
CA LYS A 701 -40.76 -41.78 -47.87
C LYS A 701 -39.70 -41.78 -49.03
N SER A 702 -38.46 -41.62 -48.74
CA SER A 702 -37.51 -42.69 -49.07
C SER A 702 -36.12 -42.43 -48.49
N ALA A 703 -35.51 -43.50 -48.18
CA ALA A 703 -34.32 -43.73 -47.39
C ALA A 703 -33.04 -43.85 -48.30
N LYS A 704 -31.92 -43.95 -47.57
CA LYS A 704 -30.59 -44.43 -47.92
C LYS A 704 -29.65 -43.36 -48.52
N ALA A 705 -28.44 -43.25 -48.10
CA ALA A 705 -27.40 -43.99 -47.45
C ALA A 705 -26.05 -43.35 -47.83
N ALA A 706 -25.19 -43.29 -46.87
CA ALA A 706 -23.75 -43.50 -46.96
C ALA A 706 -22.86 -42.54 -47.81
N LYS A 707 -22.06 -41.74 -47.23
CA LYS A 707 -20.65 -42.01 -46.87
C LYS A 707 -20.12 -40.94 -45.96
#